data_690bae7040ae2b83168952382f1579e2
#
_entry.id   690bae7040ae2b83168952382f1579e2
#
_cell.length_a   1.000
_cell.length_b   1.000
_cell.length_c   1.000
_cell.angle_alpha   90.00
_cell.angle_beta   90.00
_cell.angle_gamma   90.00
#
_symmetry.space_group_name_H-M   'P 1'
#
loop_
_entity.id
_entity.type
_entity.pdbx_description
1 polymer ?
#
loop_
_entity_poly.entity_id
_entity_poly.type
_entity_poly.pdbx_seq_one_letter_code
_entity_poly.pdbx_strand_id
1 'polypeptide(L)'
;MRRPRSLPLLLLLFCCLSWQQPWLLHALPLCTDARAPAPLNGTVGFCSYSGSSCCDAAADAALKKRFEAMSVADAACAAVVKSILCAKCSPFSAELFNSSSKIRMVPLLCNYTSSGSSAQSKDSTQDYCKLVWETCKNVTILNSPFQPSLQGSGRLPSSASKLTGVWQSENDFCTSFGGSSDDRSVCFSGNAVSFNTTEPPPSPKGVCLERIGNGSYLNMAPHPDGSNRVFLSNQAGKIWLANVPEQGSGGILQFDEANPFLDLTDEVHLDSEFGLMSIAFHPKFATNGRLFVSYNCDRTQSPNCAGRCSCNSDVDCDPSKLGTDNGAQPCQYQVVVSEYSAKVSSSNVSAATSANPSEVSRIFTMGLPYTAHHAGQILFGPTDGYLYFMMGDGGNKGDPFNFSQNKKSLLGKIMRLDVDNVQSQKQIGNQTLWGNYSIPKDNPFAQDSDLQPEIWALGFRNPWRCSFDSERPSYFYCADVGQDAYEEVDLISKGGNYGWRAYEGPYVYHPEWTPGGNTSLSSINAIFPAMGYSHSTVNKNVGSASITGGYVYRGSTDPCLYGRYIYADLYASAMWTGSETPPSSGNYTSTLTPFSYSKNSPIPCESAGGAGAALPSLGYIFSFGEDNRKDVFVLASKGVYRVVRPSLCGYTCASETPATGNGTSTPPPGPPSSLASVTRVGKSMAVALACVVVYALYF
;
A
#
# COMPACT_ATOMS: atom_id res chain seq x y z
N MET A 1 -73.15 -11.61 -12.56
CA MET A 1 -72.90 -11.74 -11.12
C MET A 1 -71.64 -12.58 -10.89
N ARG A 2 -70.56 -11.94 -10.55
CA ARG A 2 -69.40 -12.44 -9.78
C ARG A 2 -68.29 -11.36 -9.89
N ARG A 3 -67.96 -10.75 -8.75
CA ARG A 3 -66.90 -9.74 -8.57
C ARG A 3 -65.52 -10.41 -8.77
N PRO A 4 -64.51 -9.74 -9.39
CA PRO A 4 -63.13 -10.14 -9.30
C PRO A 4 -62.51 -9.65 -7.99
N ARG A 5 -61.75 -10.53 -7.36
CA ARG A 5 -60.96 -10.37 -6.14
C ARG A 5 -59.78 -9.42 -6.38
N SER A 6 -59.71 -8.39 -5.55
CA SER A 6 -58.54 -7.58 -5.37
C SER A 6 -57.50 -8.31 -4.50
N LEU A 7 -56.39 -8.69 -5.08
CA LEU A 7 -55.06 -8.95 -4.49
C LEU A 7 -54.13 -9.21 -5.70
N PRO A 8 -52.98 -8.64 -5.86
CA PRO A 8 -51.93 -8.32 -4.90
C PRO A 8 -51.23 -6.98 -5.12
N LEU A 9 -51.49 -5.98 -4.34
CA LEU A 9 -50.68 -4.75 -4.28
C LEU A 9 -49.75 -4.72 -3.04
N LEU A 10 -49.90 -5.71 -2.14
CA LEU A 10 -49.08 -5.79 -0.91
C LEU A 10 -47.77 -6.56 -1.06
N LEU A 11 -47.59 -7.33 -2.14
CA LEU A 11 -46.38 -8.12 -2.37
C LEU A 11 -45.28 -7.34 -3.10
N LEU A 12 -45.61 -6.23 -3.75
CA LEU A 12 -44.62 -5.36 -4.43
C LEU A 12 -43.96 -4.32 -3.52
N LEU A 13 -44.52 -4.04 -2.34
CA LEU A 13 -43.93 -3.12 -1.35
C LEU A 13 -42.92 -3.82 -0.43
N PHE A 14 -42.92 -5.13 -0.34
CA PHE A 14 -41.92 -5.87 0.45
C PHE A 14 -40.63 -6.21 -0.31
N CYS A 15 -40.60 -6.15 -1.64
CA CYS A 15 -39.38 -6.36 -2.43
C CYS A 15 -38.50 -5.12 -2.60
N CYS A 16 -39.00 -3.91 -2.29
CA CYS A 16 -38.19 -2.68 -2.41
C CYS A 16 -37.49 -2.26 -1.12
N LEU A 17 -37.69 -2.95 0.00
CA LEU A 17 -37.12 -2.60 1.30
C LEU A 17 -35.91 -3.44 1.73
N SER A 18 -35.42 -4.35 0.86
CA SER A 18 -34.28 -5.23 1.20
C SER A 18 -32.96 -4.88 0.49
N TRP A 19 -32.84 -3.70 -0.13
CA TRP A 19 -31.63 -3.35 -0.92
C TRP A 19 -30.98 -2.05 -0.49
N GLN A 20 -30.78 -1.87 0.80
CA GLN A 20 -29.76 -0.98 1.33
C GLN A 20 -29.06 -1.71 2.46
N GLN A 21 -28.18 -2.63 2.10
CA GLN A 21 -27.14 -3.04 3.05
C GLN A 21 -26.15 -1.90 3.14
N PRO A 22 -25.95 -1.31 4.32
CA PRO A 22 -24.86 -0.38 4.52
C PRO A 22 -23.57 -1.16 4.33
N TRP A 23 -22.71 -0.69 3.44
CA TRP A 23 -21.33 -1.14 3.32
C TRP A 23 -20.64 -0.81 4.64
N LEU A 24 -20.50 -1.80 5.52
CA LEU A 24 -19.85 -1.63 6.81
C LEU A 24 -18.37 -1.46 6.59
N LEU A 25 -17.87 -0.34 7.06
CA LEU A 25 -16.44 -0.05 7.25
C LEU A 25 -15.76 -1.21 7.95
N HIS A 26 -14.75 -1.74 7.29
CA HIS A 26 -13.86 -2.72 7.87
C HIS A 26 -12.51 -2.03 8.11
N ALA A 27 -12.36 -1.42 9.27
CA ALA A 27 -11.06 -0.93 9.71
C ALA A 27 -10.21 -2.13 10.12
N LEU A 28 -8.96 -2.11 9.70
CA LEU A 28 -8.00 -3.15 10.03
C LEU A 28 -7.21 -2.78 11.29
N PRO A 29 -6.83 -3.74 12.13
CA PRO A 29 -6.00 -3.47 13.30
C PRO A 29 -4.60 -3.05 12.87
N LEU A 30 -4.33 -1.75 12.94
CA LEU A 30 -3.04 -1.15 12.64
C LEU A 30 -2.75 0.03 13.59
N CYS A 31 -1.49 0.15 13.95
CA CYS A 31 -1.02 1.20 14.85
C CYS A 31 -0.61 2.47 14.10
N THR A 32 -0.61 3.62 14.76
CA THR A 32 -0.23 4.92 14.18
C THR A 32 1.18 4.97 13.61
N ASP A 33 2.05 4.04 14.02
CA ASP A 33 3.42 3.88 13.54
C ASP A 33 3.55 2.73 12.52
N ALA A 34 2.43 2.32 11.94
CA ALA A 34 2.32 1.26 10.94
C ALA A 34 2.77 -0.13 11.43
N ARG A 35 2.79 -0.37 12.75
CA ARG A 35 2.97 -1.70 13.32
C ARG A 35 1.64 -2.43 13.45
N ALA A 36 1.67 -3.76 13.31
CA ALA A 36 0.56 -4.59 13.77
C ALA A 36 0.42 -4.49 15.30
N PRO A 37 -0.81 -4.51 15.86
CA PRO A 37 -0.99 -4.58 17.31
C PRO A 37 -0.41 -5.88 17.86
N ALA A 38 0.40 -5.76 18.93
CA ALA A 38 1.00 -6.92 19.58
C ALA A 38 0.04 -7.54 20.63
N PRO A 39 0.03 -8.87 20.79
CA PRO A 39 -0.70 -9.52 21.86
C PRO A 39 -0.09 -9.13 23.21
N LEU A 40 -0.93 -8.81 24.20
CA LEU A 40 -0.52 -8.49 25.56
C LEU A 40 -0.68 -9.69 26.49
N ASN A 41 0.34 -9.98 27.29
CA ASN A 41 0.26 -10.93 28.40
C ASN A 41 -0.38 -10.24 29.63
N GLY A 42 -1.68 -9.89 29.54
CA GLY A 42 -2.41 -9.16 30.56
C GLY A 42 -2.92 -7.80 30.05
N THR A 43 -3.05 -6.83 30.96
CA THR A 43 -3.45 -5.44 30.62
C THR A 43 -2.29 -4.48 30.80
N VAL A 44 -2.20 -3.45 29.95
CA VAL A 44 -1.30 -2.31 30.21
C VAL A 44 -1.84 -1.50 31.39
N GLY A 45 -0.94 -1.00 32.23
CA GLY A 45 -1.29 -0.49 33.56
C GLY A 45 -2.05 0.83 33.56
N PHE A 46 -1.74 1.75 32.64
CA PHE A 46 -2.35 3.08 32.57
C PHE A 46 -3.60 3.09 31.68
N CYS A 47 -3.51 2.54 30.46
CA CYS A 47 -4.57 2.62 29.46
C CYS A 47 -5.57 1.46 29.50
N SER A 48 -5.34 0.45 30.31
CA SER A 48 -6.28 -0.68 30.57
C SER A 48 -6.72 -1.47 29.30
N TYR A 49 -5.90 -1.49 28.26
CA TYR A 49 -6.14 -2.35 27.09
C TYR A 49 -5.73 -3.80 27.41
N SER A 50 -6.48 -4.75 26.87
CA SER A 50 -6.25 -6.19 26.96
C SER A 50 -6.34 -6.82 25.57
N GLY A 51 -5.76 -8.02 25.40
CA GLY A 51 -5.73 -8.69 24.10
C GLY A 51 -4.64 -8.11 23.21
N SER A 52 -4.97 -7.63 22.02
CA SER A 52 -4.03 -6.95 21.11
C SER A 52 -4.01 -5.45 21.34
N SER A 53 -2.83 -4.83 21.35
CA SER A 53 -2.67 -3.40 21.60
C SER A 53 -1.52 -2.82 20.79
N CYS A 54 -1.66 -1.54 20.43
CA CYS A 54 -0.58 -0.74 19.85
C CYS A 54 0.40 -0.18 20.89
N CYS A 55 0.12 -0.32 22.19
CA CYS A 55 1.04 0.04 23.26
C CYS A 55 1.63 -1.20 23.91
N ASP A 56 2.94 -1.23 24.02
CA ASP A 56 3.66 -2.03 24.98
C ASP A 56 3.74 -1.32 26.36
N ALA A 57 4.38 -1.92 27.33
CA ALA A 57 4.54 -1.34 28.66
C ALA A 57 5.30 0.00 28.65
N ALA A 58 6.25 0.19 27.73
CA ALA A 58 7.03 1.42 27.62
C ALA A 58 6.20 2.57 27.03
N ALA A 59 5.43 2.28 25.97
CA ALA A 59 4.51 3.23 25.36
C ALA A 59 3.40 3.65 26.32
N ASP A 60 2.84 2.71 27.09
CA ASP A 60 1.82 2.98 28.12
C ASP A 60 2.38 3.88 29.23
N ALA A 61 3.60 3.61 29.71
CA ALA A 61 4.29 4.44 30.70
C ALA A 61 4.58 5.85 30.15
N ALA A 62 4.94 5.98 28.88
CA ALA A 62 5.14 7.27 28.22
C ALA A 62 3.84 8.10 28.14
N LEU A 63 2.71 7.45 27.84
CA LEU A 63 1.39 8.09 27.86
C LEU A 63 1.01 8.54 29.27
N LYS A 64 1.28 7.72 30.28
CA LYS A 64 1.08 8.09 31.69
C LYS A 64 1.87 9.34 32.05
N LYS A 65 3.17 9.36 31.78
CA LYS A 65 4.04 10.53 32.03
C LYS A 65 3.54 11.79 31.31
N ARG A 66 3.07 11.64 30.09
CA ARG A 66 2.49 12.73 29.31
C ARG A 66 1.20 13.26 29.96
N PHE A 67 0.31 12.38 30.41
CA PHE A 67 -0.92 12.72 31.10
C PHE A 67 -0.65 13.46 32.41
N GLU A 68 0.27 12.97 33.23
CA GLU A 68 0.70 13.60 34.49
C GLU A 68 1.23 15.02 34.25
N ALA A 69 2.00 15.23 33.19
CA ALA A 69 2.52 16.55 32.79
C ALA A 69 1.44 17.55 32.33
N MET A 70 0.21 17.11 32.08
CA MET A 70 -0.91 17.97 31.73
C MET A 70 -1.59 18.61 32.96
N SER A 71 -1.37 18.09 34.16
CA SER A 71 -1.86 18.60 35.43
C SER A 71 -3.33 18.99 35.41
N VAL A 72 -4.20 18.10 34.91
CA VAL A 72 -5.64 18.32 34.79
C VAL A 72 -6.29 18.17 36.16
N ALA A 73 -6.71 19.27 36.80
CA ALA A 73 -7.24 19.26 38.15
C ALA A 73 -8.67 18.72 38.29
N ASP A 74 -9.49 18.90 37.24
CA ASP A 74 -10.87 18.40 37.21
C ASP A 74 -10.90 16.91 36.86
N ALA A 75 -11.53 16.10 37.70
CA ALA A 75 -11.52 14.65 37.55
C ALA A 75 -12.29 14.16 36.32
N ALA A 76 -13.37 14.85 35.92
CA ALA A 76 -14.16 14.47 34.76
C ALA A 76 -13.39 14.80 33.46
N CYS A 77 -12.79 15.97 33.37
CA CYS A 77 -11.93 16.34 32.26
C CYS A 77 -10.67 15.45 32.20
N ALA A 78 -10.08 15.13 33.35
CA ALA A 78 -8.93 14.22 33.43
C ALA A 78 -9.28 12.83 32.87
N ALA A 79 -10.44 12.27 33.15
CA ALA A 79 -10.90 11.00 32.62
C ALA A 79 -11.07 11.04 31.08
N VAL A 80 -11.64 12.13 30.55
CA VAL A 80 -11.80 12.34 29.10
C VAL A 80 -10.43 12.47 28.42
N VAL A 81 -9.52 13.29 28.95
CA VAL A 81 -8.17 13.48 28.40
C VAL A 81 -7.39 12.16 28.42
N LYS A 82 -7.49 11.39 29.52
CA LYS A 82 -6.88 10.06 29.62
C LYS A 82 -7.40 9.12 28.52
N SER A 83 -8.73 9.07 28.34
CA SER A 83 -9.36 8.24 27.30
C SER A 83 -8.84 8.60 25.89
N ILE A 84 -8.74 9.88 25.58
CA ILE A 84 -8.21 10.39 24.30
C ILE A 84 -6.75 10.00 24.10
N LEU A 85 -5.91 10.13 25.12
CA LEU A 85 -4.51 9.71 25.01
C LEU A 85 -4.40 8.20 24.83
N CYS A 86 -5.20 7.44 25.53
CA CYS A 86 -5.21 5.98 25.46
C CYS A 86 -5.77 5.43 24.15
N ALA A 87 -6.47 6.23 23.35
CA ALA A 87 -6.87 5.84 21.99
C ALA A 87 -5.67 5.45 21.11
N LYS A 88 -4.44 5.90 21.44
CA LYS A 88 -3.22 5.45 20.76
C LYS A 88 -2.89 3.98 21.00
N CYS A 89 -3.37 3.40 22.07
CA CYS A 89 -3.20 1.98 22.37
C CYS A 89 -4.26 1.09 21.67
N SER A 90 -5.28 1.70 21.08
CA SER A 90 -6.28 0.96 20.30
C SER A 90 -5.62 0.15 19.19
N PRO A 91 -6.04 -1.11 18.97
CA PRO A 91 -5.61 -1.89 17.80
C PRO A 91 -5.89 -1.18 16.47
N PHE A 92 -6.84 -0.25 16.44
CA PHE A 92 -7.26 0.53 15.28
C PHE A 92 -6.76 1.98 15.33
N SER A 93 -5.67 2.24 16.03
CA SER A 93 -5.21 3.62 16.25
C SER A 93 -4.81 4.32 14.95
N ALA A 94 -4.34 3.60 13.94
CA ALA A 94 -4.06 4.20 12.62
C ALA A 94 -5.28 4.88 12.03
N GLU A 95 -6.45 4.24 12.07
CA GLU A 95 -7.70 4.78 11.56
C GLU A 95 -8.20 5.95 12.41
N LEU A 96 -8.12 5.84 13.74
CA LEU A 96 -8.55 6.88 14.66
C LEU A 96 -7.76 8.18 14.54
N PHE A 97 -6.47 8.11 14.20
CA PHE A 97 -5.56 9.24 14.13
C PHE A 97 -5.25 9.67 12.68
N ASN A 98 -5.80 8.99 11.68
CA ASN A 98 -5.61 9.34 10.29
C ASN A 98 -6.59 10.46 9.90
N SER A 99 -6.07 11.57 9.45
CA SER A 99 -6.82 12.49 8.59
C SER A 99 -6.02 12.61 7.30
N SER A 100 -6.71 12.63 6.18
CA SER A 100 -6.23 12.54 4.80
C SER A 100 -5.01 13.41 4.40
N SER A 101 -4.36 14.09 5.32
CA SER A 101 -3.19 14.92 5.05
C SER A 101 -2.21 15.12 6.21
N LYS A 102 -2.51 14.73 7.46
CA LYS A 102 -1.55 14.95 8.59
C LYS A 102 -1.83 14.00 9.76
N ILE A 103 -0.77 13.47 10.37
CA ILE A 103 -0.86 12.69 11.61
C ILE A 103 -1.41 13.59 12.73
N ARG A 104 -2.53 13.19 13.30
CA ARG A 104 -3.21 13.93 14.38
C ARG A 104 -2.64 13.56 15.75
N MET A 105 -2.68 14.51 16.66
CA MET A 105 -2.33 14.28 18.08
C MET A 105 -3.54 13.85 18.93
N VAL A 106 -4.75 14.11 18.46
CA VAL A 106 -6.03 13.74 19.03
C VAL A 106 -6.75 12.87 17.99
N PRO A 107 -7.38 11.75 18.38
CA PRO A 107 -8.15 10.95 17.44
C PRO A 107 -9.31 11.75 16.84
N LEU A 108 -9.87 11.30 15.74
CA LEU A 108 -11.11 11.86 15.21
C LEU A 108 -12.24 11.59 16.24
N LEU A 109 -12.76 12.63 16.87
CA LEU A 109 -13.82 12.50 17.88
C LEU A 109 -15.18 12.37 17.19
N CYS A 110 -16.05 11.46 17.64
CA CYS A 110 -17.38 11.31 17.05
C CYS A 110 -18.21 12.58 17.22
N ASN A 111 -18.71 13.11 16.10
CA ASN A 111 -19.57 14.31 16.04
C ASN A 111 -20.71 14.05 15.06
N TYR A 112 -21.90 13.77 15.57
CA TYR A 112 -23.08 13.42 14.76
C TYR A 112 -23.89 14.64 14.27
N THR A 113 -23.54 15.85 14.69
CA THR A 113 -24.26 17.08 14.30
C THR A 113 -23.85 17.59 12.91
N SER A 114 -22.73 17.12 12.34
CA SER A 114 -22.20 17.59 11.05
C SER A 114 -22.64 16.79 9.83
N SER A 115 -23.43 15.72 9.97
CA SER A 115 -23.89 14.92 8.83
C SER A 115 -25.34 15.24 8.47
N GLY A 116 -25.51 16.05 7.43
CA GLY A 116 -26.79 16.30 6.76
C GLY A 116 -27.23 15.16 5.84
N SER A 117 -27.11 13.89 6.23
CA SER A 117 -27.68 12.77 5.48
C SER A 117 -28.29 11.74 6.42
N SER A 118 -29.55 11.54 6.16
CA SER A 118 -30.44 10.54 6.74
C SER A 118 -29.84 9.13 6.71
N ALA A 119 -29.75 8.49 7.82
CA ALA A 119 -30.29 7.17 8.09
C ALA A 119 -29.48 6.34 9.08
N GLN A 120 -30.18 6.00 10.14
CA GLN A 120 -30.12 4.71 10.81
C GLN A 120 -28.85 4.34 11.58
N SER A 121 -28.74 4.90 12.74
CA SER A 121 -28.83 4.11 13.97
C SER A 121 -29.07 5.10 15.08
N LYS A 122 -30.32 5.21 15.49
CA LYS A 122 -30.75 5.90 16.71
C LYS A 122 -30.36 5.02 17.91
N ASP A 123 -29.08 4.87 18.12
CA ASP A 123 -28.56 4.71 19.45
C ASP A 123 -27.95 6.07 19.82
N SER A 124 -28.64 6.80 20.68
CA SER A 124 -28.35 8.15 21.14
C SER A 124 -27.16 8.19 22.09
N THR A 125 -26.07 7.51 21.73
CA THR A 125 -24.83 7.54 22.48
C THR A 125 -23.96 8.69 21.99
N GLN A 126 -24.30 9.85 22.56
CA GLN A 126 -23.39 10.95 22.86
C GLN A 126 -22.43 11.37 21.74
N ASP A 127 -22.70 12.55 21.20
CA ASP A 127 -21.71 13.37 20.53
C ASP A 127 -20.48 13.54 21.44
N TYR A 128 -19.47 12.69 21.22
CA TYR A 128 -18.30 12.65 22.08
C TYR A 128 -17.46 13.91 21.96
N CYS A 129 -17.43 14.53 20.78
CA CYS A 129 -16.75 15.82 20.61
C CYS A 129 -17.37 16.90 21.48
N LYS A 130 -18.70 16.98 21.50
CA LYS A 130 -19.46 17.87 22.38
C LYS A 130 -19.21 17.55 23.85
N LEU A 131 -19.19 16.28 24.22
CA LEU A 131 -18.87 15.85 25.58
C LEU A 131 -17.50 16.35 26.03
N VAL A 132 -16.46 16.19 25.17
CA VAL A 132 -15.10 16.67 25.42
C VAL A 132 -15.10 18.19 25.64
N TRP A 133 -15.78 18.94 24.76
CA TRP A 133 -15.89 20.38 24.89
C TRP A 133 -16.54 20.77 26.19
N GLU A 134 -17.78 20.30 26.47
CA GLU A 134 -18.54 20.67 27.66
C GLU A 134 -17.81 20.32 28.96
N THR A 135 -17.13 19.18 29.00
CA THR A 135 -16.41 18.73 30.18
C THR A 135 -15.11 19.49 30.42
N CYS A 136 -14.37 19.89 29.36
CA CYS A 136 -13.04 20.45 29.48
C CYS A 136 -12.91 21.94 29.15
N LYS A 137 -13.96 22.60 28.61
CA LYS A 137 -13.87 23.98 28.06
C LYS A 137 -13.30 25.02 29.03
N ASN A 138 -13.59 24.90 30.32
CA ASN A 138 -13.14 25.84 31.36
C ASN A 138 -12.00 25.32 32.22
N VAL A 139 -11.54 24.09 31.97
CA VAL A 139 -10.45 23.46 32.72
C VAL A 139 -9.12 23.87 32.13
N THR A 140 -8.17 24.26 33.00
CA THR A 140 -6.82 24.57 32.58
C THR A 140 -6.05 23.26 32.37
N ILE A 141 -5.52 23.07 31.15
CA ILE A 141 -4.73 21.90 30.76
C ILE A 141 -3.34 22.37 30.35
N LEU A 142 -2.34 21.98 31.10
CA LEU A 142 -0.96 22.24 30.76
C LEU A 142 -0.53 21.32 29.59
N ASN A 143 0.21 21.83 28.63
CA ASN A 143 0.61 21.05 27.43
C ASN A 143 -0.59 20.41 26.70
N SER A 144 -1.70 21.15 26.59
CA SER A 144 -2.96 20.67 26.03
C SER A 144 -2.79 20.09 24.61
N PRO A 145 -3.34 18.90 24.31
CA PRO A 145 -3.27 18.29 22.98
C PRO A 145 -4.24 18.97 21.99
N PHE A 146 -5.10 19.87 22.45
CA PHE A 146 -6.14 20.53 21.66
C PHE A 146 -5.70 21.87 21.06
N GLN A 147 -4.42 22.17 20.97
CA GLN A 147 -3.91 23.39 20.36
C GLN A 147 -3.99 23.34 18.82
N PRO A 148 -4.41 24.42 18.13
CA PRO A 148 -4.46 24.46 16.66
C PRO A 148 -3.10 24.22 15.99
N SER A 149 -2.01 24.69 16.62
CA SER A 149 -0.64 24.53 16.15
C SER A 149 -0.14 23.08 16.15
N LEU A 150 -0.80 22.18 16.87
CA LEU A 150 -0.43 20.77 16.97
C LEU A 150 -1.05 19.88 15.90
N GLN A 151 -1.91 20.43 15.05
CA GLN A 151 -2.36 19.73 13.87
C GLN A 151 -1.22 19.64 12.84
N GLY A 152 -0.32 18.68 13.06
CA GLY A 152 0.76 18.37 12.13
C GLY A 152 2.19 18.71 12.56
N SER A 153 2.42 19.22 13.78
CA SER A 153 3.77 19.34 14.35
C SER A 153 3.83 18.66 15.72
N GLY A 154 4.72 17.70 15.90
CA GLY A 154 4.80 16.89 17.13
C GLY A 154 5.32 17.63 18.39
N ARG A 155 5.33 18.96 18.41
CA ARG A 155 5.85 19.76 19.53
C ARG A 155 4.70 20.26 20.40
N LEU A 156 4.66 19.83 21.65
CA LEU A 156 3.68 20.29 22.63
C LEU A 156 3.95 21.74 23.05
N PRO A 157 2.91 22.61 23.15
CA PRO A 157 3.07 23.93 23.72
C PRO A 157 3.39 23.84 25.21
N SER A 158 4.22 24.75 25.70
CA SER A 158 4.64 24.82 27.10
C SER A 158 3.73 25.67 27.99
N SER A 159 2.58 26.12 27.49
CA SER A 159 1.67 27.00 28.22
C SER A 159 0.37 26.31 28.62
N ALA A 160 -0.16 26.66 29.81
CA ALA A 160 -1.48 26.26 30.24
C ALA A 160 -2.55 26.95 29.39
N SER A 161 -3.57 26.21 28.95
CA SER A 161 -4.68 26.76 28.19
C SER A 161 -6.00 26.12 28.56
N LYS A 162 -7.08 26.93 28.54
CA LYS A 162 -8.47 26.46 28.53
C LYS A 162 -8.91 26.34 27.07
N LEU A 163 -9.84 25.42 26.78
CA LEU A 163 -10.36 25.30 25.41
C LEU A 163 -11.03 26.61 24.96
N THR A 164 -11.75 27.29 25.84
CA THR A 164 -12.35 28.61 25.58
C THR A 164 -11.34 29.73 25.31
N GLY A 165 -10.08 29.56 25.66
CA GLY A 165 -9.00 30.51 25.33
C GLY A 165 -8.34 30.24 23.98
N VAL A 166 -8.64 29.11 23.36
CA VAL A 166 -8.00 28.64 22.11
C VAL A 166 -9.01 28.51 20.97
N TRP A 167 -10.27 28.15 21.30
CA TRP A 167 -11.36 27.92 20.35
C TRP A 167 -12.51 28.86 20.66
N GLN A 168 -13.13 29.45 19.63
CA GLN A 168 -14.19 30.46 19.80
C GLN A 168 -15.52 29.84 20.26
N SER A 169 -15.76 28.58 19.86
CA SER A 169 -17.02 27.89 20.16
C SER A 169 -16.84 26.37 20.14
N GLU A 170 -17.86 25.64 20.64
CA GLU A 170 -17.99 24.18 20.48
C GLU A 170 -17.91 23.78 19.01
N ASN A 171 -18.62 24.52 18.15
CA ASN A 171 -18.67 24.24 16.73
C ASN A 171 -17.28 24.38 16.07
N ASP A 172 -16.53 25.40 16.46
CA ASP A 172 -15.17 25.61 15.96
C ASP A 172 -14.21 24.49 16.41
N PHE A 173 -14.30 24.07 17.67
CA PHE A 173 -13.59 22.95 18.22
C PHE A 173 -13.94 21.63 17.50
N CYS A 174 -15.25 21.35 17.36
CA CYS A 174 -15.70 20.09 16.75
C CYS A 174 -15.58 20.06 15.23
N THR A 175 -15.46 21.20 14.57
CA THR A 175 -15.03 21.24 13.15
C THR A 175 -13.58 20.81 13.00
N SER A 176 -12.74 21.08 14.00
CA SER A 176 -11.32 20.72 13.95
C SER A 176 -11.00 19.30 14.41
N PHE A 177 -11.73 18.81 15.42
CA PHE A 177 -11.45 17.50 16.02
C PHE A 177 -12.53 16.46 15.79
N GLY A 178 -13.73 16.85 15.39
CA GLY A 178 -14.86 15.97 15.21
C GLY A 178 -14.98 15.41 13.80
N GLY A 179 -15.70 14.30 13.68
CA GLY A 179 -16.11 13.67 12.44
C GLY A 179 -17.11 12.57 12.69
N SER A 180 -17.84 12.17 11.65
CA SER A 180 -18.74 11.02 11.70
C SER A 180 -18.01 9.77 11.25
N SER A 181 -18.35 8.60 11.78
CA SER A 181 -18.00 7.35 11.15
C SER A 181 -18.83 7.19 9.89
N ASP A 182 -18.17 7.10 8.76
CA ASP A 182 -18.74 6.83 7.46
C ASP A 182 -18.01 5.64 6.81
N ASP A 183 -18.28 5.35 5.54
CA ASP A 183 -17.65 4.24 4.81
C ASP A 183 -16.12 4.35 4.67
N ARG A 184 -15.49 5.42 5.14
CA ARG A 184 -14.06 5.69 4.96
C ARG A 184 -13.34 6.18 6.22
N SER A 185 -14.05 6.40 7.31
CA SER A 185 -13.46 6.93 8.53
C SER A 185 -14.09 6.35 9.79
N VAL A 186 -13.28 6.19 10.82
CA VAL A 186 -13.68 5.73 12.14
C VAL A 186 -13.46 6.87 13.12
N CYS A 187 -14.46 7.18 13.93
CA CYS A 187 -14.34 8.17 14.98
C CYS A 187 -14.26 7.52 16.37
N PHE A 188 -13.64 8.21 17.32
CA PHE A 188 -13.50 7.79 18.71
C PHE A 188 -14.66 8.31 19.55
N SER A 189 -15.39 7.40 20.19
CA SER A 189 -16.56 7.67 21.04
C SER A 189 -16.25 7.67 22.56
N GLY A 190 -14.96 7.59 22.91
CA GLY A 190 -14.54 7.46 24.32
C GLY A 190 -14.35 6.01 24.78
N ASN A 191 -14.88 5.06 24.05
CA ASN A 191 -14.76 3.63 24.33
C ASN A 191 -13.78 2.94 23.38
N ALA A 192 -13.31 1.75 23.74
CA ALA A 192 -12.53 0.94 22.84
C ALA A 192 -13.31 0.65 21.57
N VAL A 193 -12.68 0.87 20.42
CA VAL A 193 -13.27 0.59 19.11
C VAL A 193 -13.43 -0.91 18.95
N SER A 194 -14.65 -1.35 18.64
CA SER A 194 -14.97 -2.72 18.28
C SER A 194 -15.82 -2.71 17.01
N PHE A 195 -15.53 -3.63 16.11
CA PHE A 195 -16.31 -3.81 14.90
C PHE A 195 -17.14 -5.09 15.05
N ASN A 196 -18.45 -4.99 14.83
CA ASN A 196 -19.29 -6.18 14.75
C ASN A 196 -18.99 -6.87 13.43
N THR A 197 -18.52 -8.10 13.52
CA THR A 197 -18.18 -8.90 12.34
C THR A 197 -19.45 -9.30 11.60
N THR A 198 -19.62 -8.80 10.40
CA THR A 198 -20.56 -9.37 9.43
C THR A 198 -19.88 -10.56 8.73
N GLU A 199 -20.69 -11.47 8.18
CA GLU A 199 -20.15 -12.60 7.42
C GLU A 199 -19.23 -12.11 6.30
N PRO A 200 -18.07 -12.77 6.09
CA PRO A 200 -17.17 -12.40 5.04
C PRO A 200 -17.88 -12.52 3.67
N PRO A 201 -17.56 -11.64 2.71
CA PRO A 201 -18.13 -11.75 1.38
C PRO A 201 -17.84 -13.14 0.78
N PRO A 202 -18.78 -13.72 0.04
CA PRO A 202 -18.61 -15.05 -0.53
C PRO A 202 -17.34 -15.14 -1.37
N SER A 203 -16.64 -16.26 -1.27
CA SER A 203 -15.41 -16.48 -2.04
C SER A 203 -15.69 -16.41 -3.54
N PRO A 204 -14.83 -15.76 -4.35
CA PRO A 204 -14.97 -15.72 -5.79
C PRO A 204 -14.90 -17.14 -6.37
N LYS A 205 -15.71 -17.42 -7.38
CA LYS A 205 -15.71 -18.73 -8.06
C LYS A 205 -14.55 -18.90 -9.03
N GLY A 206 -13.97 -17.79 -9.46
CA GLY A 206 -12.81 -17.73 -10.35
C GLY A 206 -12.50 -16.31 -10.73
N VAL A 207 -11.31 -16.08 -11.28
CA VAL A 207 -10.88 -14.82 -11.86
C VAL A 207 -11.07 -14.88 -13.37
N CYS A 208 -11.82 -13.94 -13.92
CA CYS A 208 -12.04 -13.84 -15.37
C CYS A 208 -11.03 -12.88 -15.96
N LEU A 209 -10.33 -13.30 -17.01
CA LEU A 209 -9.26 -12.53 -17.64
C LEU A 209 -9.56 -12.28 -19.13
N GLU A 210 -9.14 -11.14 -19.64
CA GLU A 210 -9.00 -10.88 -21.08
C GLU A 210 -7.57 -10.47 -21.41
N ARG A 211 -7.04 -10.92 -22.53
CA ARG A 211 -5.72 -10.56 -23.01
C ARG A 211 -5.82 -9.30 -23.87
N ILE A 212 -5.20 -8.23 -23.43
CA ILE A 212 -5.28 -6.91 -24.09
C ILE A 212 -3.95 -6.43 -24.65
N GLY A 213 -2.86 -7.15 -24.44
CA GLY A 213 -1.55 -6.80 -24.97
C GLY A 213 -0.67 -8.02 -25.20
N ASN A 214 0.18 -7.91 -26.20
CA ASN A 214 1.30 -8.83 -26.45
C ASN A 214 2.55 -8.29 -25.75
N GLY A 215 3.62 -9.07 -25.78
CA GLY A 215 4.90 -8.70 -25.16
C GLY A 215 5.00 -9.14 -23.71
N SER A 216 6.19 -8.98 -23.17
CA SER A 216 6.56 -9.39 -21.82
C SER A 216 7.02 -8.14 -21.05
N TYR A 217 6.28 -7.79 -20.01
CA TYR A 217 6.54 -6.60 -19.21
C TYR A 217 6.72 -7.01 -17.75
N LEU A 218 7.59 -6.29 -17.06
CA LEU A 218 7.87 -6.51 -15.65
C LEU A 218 7.16 -5.51 -14.73
N ASN A 219 6.81 -4.33 -15.28
CA ASN A 219 6.11 -3.30 -14.53
C ASN A 219 4.98 -2.68 -15.34
N MET A 220 3.92 -2.30 -14.62
CA MET A 220 2.83 -1.46 -15.11
C MET A 220 2.44 -0.49 -14.00
N ALA A 221 2.51 0.80 -14.28
CA ALA A 221 2.19 1.85 -13.33
C ALA A 221 1.15 2.82 -13.92
N PRO A 222 0.12 3.23 -13.18
CA PRO A 222 -0.86 4.20 -13.65
C PRO A 222 -0.20 5.56 -13.87
N HIS A 223 -0.67 6.29 -14.89
CA HIS A 223 -0.20 7.65 -15.12
C HIS A 223 -0.67 8.57 -14.00
N PRO A 224 0.23 9.36 -13.36
CA PRO A 224 -0.12 10.17 -12.18
C PRO A 224 -1.13 11.30 -12.40
N ASP A 225 -1.59 11.53 -13.63
CA ASP A 225 -2.65 12.50 -13.93
C ASP A 225 -4.09 11.96 -13.79
N GLY A 226 -4.23 10.68 -13.40
CA GLY A 226 -5.53 10.05 -13.22
C GLY A 226 -6.22 9.60 -14.52
N SER A 227 -5.56 9.76 -15.68
CA SER A 227 -6.10 9.31 -16.97
C SER A 227 -6.06 7.78 -17.12
N ASN A 228 -6.61 7.26 -18.23
CA ASN A 228 -6.54 5.84 -18.59
C ASN A 228 -5.19 5.42 -19.19
N ARG A 229 -4.14 6.23 -18.99
CA ARG A 229 -2.78 5.91 -19.44
C ARG A 229 -2.01 5.17 -18.36
N VAL A 230 -1.10 4.32 -18.82
CA VAL A 230 -0.19 3.56 -17.97
C VAL A 230 1.21 3.57 -18.55
N PHE A 231 2.20 3.41 -17.70
CA PHE A 231 3.56 3.13 -18.12
C PHE A 231 3.82 1.62 -18.04
N LEU A 232 4.39 1.07 -19.09
CA LEU A 232 4.84 -0.33 -19.15
C LEU A 232 6.36 -0.36 -19.26
N SER A 233 7.04 -1.27 -18.58
CA SER A 233 8.45 -1.49 -18.80
C SER A 233 8.77 -2.96 -19.00
N ASN A 234 9.75 -3.24 -19.89
CA ASN A 234 10.34 -4.56 -20.01
C ASN A 234 11.62 -4.66 -19.19
N GLN A 235 12.11 -5.88 -19.03
CA GLN A 235 13.34 -6.15 -18.28
C GLN A 235 14.58 -5.59 -18.98
N ALA A 236 14.54 -5.45 -20.32
CA ALA A 236 15.69 -5.01 -21.12
C ALA A 236 16.00 -3.50 -21.03
N GLY A 237 15.16 -2.69 -20.38
CA GLY A 237 15.48 -1.27 -20.16
C GLY A 237 14.55 -0.28 -20.84
N LYS A 238 13.48 -0.71 -21.53
CA LYS A 238 12.55 0.19 -22.21
C LYS A 238 11.28 0.43 -21.42
N ILE A 239 10.83 1.68 -21.41
CA ILE A 239 9.58 2.13 -20.78
C ILE A 239 8.70 2.77 -21.84
N TRP A 240 7.44 2.37 -21.95
CA TRP A 240 6.45 2.91 -22.87
C TRP A 240 5.29 3.56 -22.14
N LEU A 241 4.71 4.58 -22.74
CA LEU A 241 3.43 5.17 -22.32
C LEU A 241 2.33 4.57 -23.20
N ALA A 242 1.39 3.86 -22.55
CA ALA A 242 0.31 3.15 -23.22
C ALA A 242 -1.06 3.68 -22.82
N ASN A 243 -2.04 3.56 -23.72
CA ASN A 243 -3.45 3.78 -23.43
C ASN A 243 -4.13 2.44 -23.12
N VAL A 244 -4.81 2.37 -21.98
CA VAL A 244 -5.64 1.22 -21.59
C VAL A 244 -6.99 1.34 -22.28
N PRO A 245 -7.43 0.32 -23.05
CA PRO A 245 -8.74 0.36 -23.68
C PRO A 245 -9.87 0.27 -22.65
N GLU A 246 -11.02 0.85 -22.99
CA GLU A 246 -12.22 0.73 -22.16
C GLU A 246 -12.64 -0.73 -22.01
N GLN A 247 -13.21 -1.09 -20.86
CA GLN A 247 -13.75 -2.40 -20.58
C GLN A 247 -14.83 -2.77 -21.61
N GLY A 248 -14.71 -3.96 -22.23
CA GLY A 248 -15.69 -4.45 -23.20
C GLY A 248 -15.66 -3.77 -24.59
N SER A 249 -14.71 -2.86 -24.85
CA SER A 249 -14.56 -2.22 -26.18
C SER A 249 -14.00 -3.14 -27.25
N GLY A 250 -13.41 -4.28 -26.87
CA GLY A 250 -12.64 -5.14 -27.77
C GLY A 250 -11.30 -4.55 -28.21
N GLY A 251 -10.87 -3.45 -27.57
CA GLY A 251 -9.59 -2.79 -27.84
C GLY A 251 -8.41 -3.49 -27.16
N ILE A 252 -7.20 -3.17 -27.67
CA ILE A 252 -5.93 -3.61 -27.11
C ILE A 252 -5.13 -2.41 -26.57
N LEU A 253 -4.10 -2.68 -25.76
CA LEU A 253 -3.14 -1.66 -25.34
C LEU A 253 -2.53 -0.97 -26.56
N GLN A 254 -2.55 0.36 -26.55
CA GLN A 254 -2.03 1.18 -27.64
C GLN A 254 -0.84 2.00 -27.15
N PHE A 255 0.30 1.80 -27.74
CA PHE A 255 1.53 2.57 -27.51
C PHE A 255 2.44 2.48 -28.75
N ASP A 256 3.38 3.39 -28.84
CA ASP A 256 4.38 3.42 -29.91
C ASP A 256 5.58 2.54 -29.52
N GLU A 257 5.65 1.33 -30.07
CA GLU A 257 6.75 0.39 -29.79
C GLU A 257 8.11 0.92 -30.24
N ALA A 258 8.14 1.70 -31.34
CA ALA A 258 9.35 2.22 -31.93
C ALA A 258 9.95 3.39 -31.13
N ASN A 259 9.09 4.17 -30.45
CA ASN A 259 9.50 5.34 -29.69
C ASN A 259 9.13 5.19 -28.22
N PRO A 260 9.94 4.51 -27.41
CA PRO A 260 9.69 4.38 -25.99
C PRO A 260 9.69 5.74 -25.28
N PHE A 261 8.96 5.82 -24.16
CA PHE A 261 8.97 6.98 -23.28
C PHE A 261 10.36 7.25 -22.71
N LEU A 262 11.08 6.17 -22.34
CA LEU A 262 12.48 6.19 -21.91
C LEU A 262 13.16 4.89 -22.36
N ASP A 263 14.34 4.99 -22.93
CA ASP A 263 15.19 3.86 -23.31
C ASP A 263 16.51 3.89 -22.53
N LEU A 264 16.74 2.87 -21.74
CA LEU A 264 17.91 2.66 -20.91
C LEU A 264 18.64 1.33 -21.27
N THR A 265 18.41 0.81 -22.47
CA THR A 265 18.97 -0.49 -22.91
C THR A 265 20.51 -0.51 -22.82
N ASP A 266 21.18 0.62 -23.04
CA ASP A 266 22.62 0.75 -22.96
C ASP A 266 23.17 0.79 -21.53
N GLU A 267 22.32 1.12 -20.54
CA GLU A 267 22.70 1.22 -19.12
C GLU A 267 22.38 -0.07 -18.35
N VAL A 268 21.40 -0.83 -18.83
CA VAL A 268 20.85 -2.00 -18.14
C VAL A 268 21.60 -3.27 -18.54
N HIS A 269 22.14 -3.97 -17.55
CA HIS A 269 22.58 -5.34 -17.74
C HIS A 269 21.38 -6.30 -17.69
N LEU A 270 21.17 -7.05 -18.76
CA LEU A 270 20.05 -7.99 -18.91
C LEU A 270 20.55 -9.44 -18.78
N ASP A 271 20.00 -10.16 -17.82
CA ASP A 271 20.12 -11.61 -17.64
C ASP A 271 18.81 -12.15 -17.04
N SER A 272 18.76 -13.41 -16.66
CA SER A 272 17.60 -14.04 -16.01
C SER A 272 17.14 -13.30 -14.74
N GLU A 273 18.09 -12.88 -13.93
CA GLU A 273 17.84 -12.20 -12.64
C GLU A 273 18.04 -10.68 -12.73
N PHE A 274 18.74 -10.17 -13.75
CA PHE A 274 19.10 -8.76 -13.90
C PHE A 274 18.28 -8.05 -14.96
N GLY A 275 18.10 -6.76 -14.78
CA GLY A 275 17.40 -5.94 -15.77
C GLY A 275 16.90 -4.62 -15.20
N LEU A 276 15.94 -4.02 -15.89
CA LEU A 276 15.13 -2.92 -15.37
C LEU A 276 14.06 -3.51 -14.45
N MET A 277 14.26 -3.36 -13.14
CA MET A 277 13.48 -4.04 -12.11
C MET A 277 12.21 -3.28 -11.71
N SER A 278 12.24 -1.93 -11.73
CA SER A 278 11.08 -1.15 -11.32
C SER A 278 11.09 0.27 -11.86
N ILE A 279 9.89 0.84 -11.94
CA ILE A 279 9.64 2.25 -12.25
C ILE A 279 8.72 2.85 -11.18
N ALA A 280 8.98 4.09 -10.78
CA ALA A 280 8.12 4.82 -9.86
C ALA A 280 8.03 6.30 -10.25
N PHE A 281 6.85 6.88 -10.14
CA PHE A 281 6.61 8.27 -10.43
C PHE A 281 6.46 9.05 -9.14
N HIS A 282 7.15 10.20 -9.07
CA HIS A 282 7.04 11.08 -7.92
C HIS A 282 5.55 11.44 -7.66
N PRO A 283 5.07 11.53 -6.40
CA PRO A 283 3.67 11.87 -6.12
C PRO A 283 3.21 13.21 -6.75
N LYS A 284 4.15 14.11 -7.00
CA LYS A 284 3.92 15.39 -7.71
C LYS A 284 4.37 15.36 -9.17
N PHE A 285 4.43 14.20 -9.81
CA PHE A 285 4.89 14.06 -11.19
C PHE A 285 4.18 15.00 -12.15
N ALA A 286 2.88 15.20 -11.99
CA ALA A 286 2.09 16.11 -12.82
C ALA A 286 2.62 17.56 -12.84
N THR A 287 3.43 17.95 -11.86
CA THR A 287 4.01 19.30 -11.74
C THR A 287 5.53 19.32 -11.90
N ASN A 288 6.24 18.27 -11.47
CA ASN A 288 7.70 18.26 -11.46
C ASN A 288 8.34 17.30 -12.49
N GLY A 289 7.57 16.39 -13.09
CA GLY A 289 8.04 15.47 -14.12
C GLY A 289 9.08 14.44 -13.66
N ARG A 290 9.28 14.26 -12.37
CA ARG A 290 10.29 13.36 -11.81
C ARG A 290 9.83 11.91 -11.85
N LEU A 291 10.67 11.03 -12.36
CA LEU A 291 10.48 9.58 -12.33
C LEU A 291 11.76 8.88 -11.90
N PHE A 292 11.60 7.72 -11.32
CA PHE A 292 12.67 6.93 -10.74
C PHE A 292 12.66 5.54 -11.37
N VAL A 293 13.85 5.02 -11.63
CA VAL A 293 14.03 3.70 -12.24
C VAL A 293 15.04 2.92 -11.41
N SER A 294 14.70 1.66 -11.11
CA SER A 294 15.62 0.71 -10.50
C SER A 294 16.08 -0.30 -11.54
N TYR A 295 17.37 -0.51 -11.66
CA TYR A 295 17.94 -1.45 -12.62
C TYR A 295 19.29 -2.03 -12.13
N ASN A 296 19.75 -3.05 -12.83
CA ASN A 296 21.07 -3.63 -12.62
C ASN A 296 22.02 -3.22 -13.74
N CYS A 297 23.29 -3.01 -13.40
CA CYS A 297 24.36 -2.78 -14.37
C CYS A 297 25.61 -3.60 -14.03
N ASP A 298 26.49 -3.80 -15.01
CA ASP A 298 27.78 -4.48 -14.88
C ASP A 298 28.93 -3.46 -14.90
N ARG A 299 29.69 -3.34 -13.81
CA ARG A 299 30.82 -2.41 -13.71
C ARG A 299 31.95 -2.72 -14.66
N THR A 300 32.01 -3.94 -15.24
CA THR A 300 33.04 -4.30 -16.25
C THR A 300 32.66 -3.76 -17.62
N GLN A 301 31.40 -3.46 -17.88
CA GLN A 301 30.89 -2.98 -19.16
C GLN A 301 30.63 -1.46 -19.15
N SER A 302 30.20 -0.89 -18.03
CA SER A 302 29.89 0.52 -17.91
C SER A 302 30.72 1.21 -16.81
N PRO A 303 31.52 2.24 -17.14
CA PRO A 303 32.28 3.01 -16.15
C PRO A 303 31.40 3.72 -15.11
N ASN A 304 30.15 4.05 -15.48
CA ASN A 304 29.18 4.68 -14.60
C ASN A 304 28.52 3.72 -13.63
N CYS A 305 28.74 2.42 -13.79
CA CYS A 305 28.23 1.35 -12.96
C CYS A 305 29.22 1.04 -11.81
N ALA A 306 29.53 2.02 -10.98
CA ALA A 306 30.46 1.87 -9.87
C ALA A 306 29.82 2.28 -8.55
N GLY A 307 29.71 1.34 -7.61
CA GLY A 307 29.23 1.55 -6.27
C GLY A 307 30.07 0.80 -5.24
N ARG A 308 29.85 1.13 -3.97
CA ARG A 308 30.44 0.41 -2.84
C ARG A 308 29.88 -1.02 -2.79
N CYS A 309 30.74 -1.99 -2.50
CA CYS A 309 30.28 -3.37 -2.31
C CYS A 309 29.41 -3.51 -1.07
N SER A 310 28.31 -4.24 -1.16
CA SER A 310 27.44 -4.55 -0.02
C SER A 310 28.13 -5.38 1.06
N CYS A 311 29.05 -6.26 0.65
CA CYS A 311 29.94 -6.98 1.55
C CYS A 311 31.24 -6.18 1.71
N ASN A 312 31.41 -5.59 2.88
CA ASN A 312 32.59 -4.78 3.24
C ASN A 312 32.80 -4.82 4.75
N SER A 313 33.88 -4.17 5.24
CA SER A 313 34.23 -4.16 6.65
C SER A 313 33.17 -3.55 7.56
N ASP A 314 32.34 -2.61 7.04
CA ASP A 314 31.30 -1.93 7.85
C ASP A 314 30.18 -2.87 8.27
N VAL A 315 30.00 -3.96 7.50
CA VAL A 315 29.00 -5.01 7.77
C VAL A 315 29.60 -6.30 8.28
N ASP A 316 30.85 -6.27 8.69
CA ASP A 316 31.63 -7.42 9.15
C ASP A 316 31.78 -8.52 8.06
N CYS A 317 31.87 -8.12 6.80
CA CYS A 317 31.96 -8.99 5.64
C CYS A 317 33.26 -8.72 4.84
N ASP A 318 33.95 -9.81 4.49
CA ASP A 318 35.14 -9.79 3.63
C ASP A 318 34.75 -10.27 2.22
N PRO A 319 34.79 -9.39 1.20
CA PRO A 319 34.42 -9.79 -0.17
C PRO A 319 35.23 -10.96 -0.74
N SER A 320 36.47 -11.13 -0.29
CA SER A 320 37.32 -12.26 -0.75
C SER A 320 36.79 -13.64 -0.32
N LYS A 321 35.90 -13.69 0.67
CA LYS A 321 35.27 -14.91 1.19
C LYS A 321 33.98 -15.29 0.47
N LEU A 322 33.41 -14.38 -0.34
CA LEU A 322 32.18 -14.66 -1.08
C LEU A 322 32.39 -15.70 -2.20
N GLY A 323 33.57 -15.75 -2.80
CA GLY A 323 33.83 -16.58 -3.97
C GLY A 323 33.23 -16.01 -5.25
N THR A 324 33.33 -16.76 -6.33
CA THR A 324 32.65 -16.42 -7.60
C THR A 324 31.28 -17.08 -7.65
N ASP A 325 30.32 -16.44 -8.26
CA ASP A 325 28.97 -16.95 -8.46
C ASP A 325 28.58 -16.83 -9.93
N ASN A 326 28.24 -17.95 -10.57
CA ASN A 326 27.99 -18.03 -12.03
C ASN A 326 29.08 -17.36 -12.89
N GLY A 327 30.33 -17.41 -12.43
CA GLY A 327 31.50 -16.81 -13.11
C GLY A 327 31.70 -15.31 -12.80
N ALA A 328 30.77 -14.66 -12.13
CA ALA A 328 30.89 -13.26 -11.72
C ALA A 328 31.77 -13.10 -10.49
N GLN A 329 32.52 -12.02 -10.44
CA GLN A 329 33.25 -11.61 -9.23
C GLN A 329 32.31 -10.94 -8.23
N PRO A 330 32.59 -11.05 -6.92
CA PRO A 330 31.83 -10.31 -5.91
C PRO A 330 31.73 -8.82 -6.26
N CYS A 331 30.52 -8.29 -6.15
CA CYS A 331 30.20 -6.89 -6.46
C CYS A 331 30.57 -6.45 -7.89
N GLN A 332 30.61 -7.38 -8.84
CA GLN A 332 30.68 -7.06 -10.27
C GLN A 332 29.41 -6.37 -10.71
N TYR A 333 28.26 -6.94 -10.40
CA TYR A 333 26.96 -6.35 -10.68
C TYR A 333 26.54 -5.38 -9.60
N GLN A 334 25.84 -4.34 -10.02
CA GLN A 334 25.35 -3.30 -9.13
C GLN A 334 23.83 -3.20 -9.24
N VAL A 335 23.17 -2.90 -8.14
CA VAL A 335 21.80 -2.37 -8.16
C VAL A 335 21.87 -0.85 -8.13
N VAL A 336 21.07 -0.23 -8.97
CA VAL A 336 21.01 1.22 -9.17
C VAL A 336 19.58 1.70 -9.04
N VAL A 337 19.38 2.83 -8.35
CA VAL A 337 18.16 3.63 -8.42
C VAL A 337 18.56 5.00 -8.93
N SER A 338 17.99 5.42 -10.07
CA SER A 338 18.29 6.69 -10.72
C SER A 338 17.04 7.51 -10.97
N GLU A 339 17.19 8.82 -10.88
CA GLU A 339 16.15 9.80 -11.19
C GLU A 339 16.30 10.28 -12.63
N TYR A 340 15.18 10.36 -13.33
CA TYR A 340 15.03 10.94 -14.67
C TYR A 340 13.93 11.99 -14.67
N SER A 341 13.84 12.76 -15.74
CA SER A 341 12.84 13.81 -15.91
C SER A 341 12.03 13.63 -17.19
N ALA A 342 10.73 13.87 -17.12
CA ALA A 342 9.87 13.96 -18.31
C ALA A 342 10.34 15.11 -19.22
N LYS A 343 10.39 14.88 -20.53
CA LYS A 343 10.74 15.89 -21.52
C LYS A 343 9.51 16.74 -21.84
N VAL A 344 9.50 17.95 -21.31
CA VAL A 344 8.34 18.85 -21.40
C VAL A 344 8.53 19.80 -22.59
N SER A 345 7.63 19.75 -23.55
CA SER A 345 7.57 20.69 -24.67
C SER A 345 6.58 21.85 -24.46
N SER A 346 5.77 21.77 -23.39
CA SER A 346 4.74 22.76 -23.03
C SER A 346 4.71 22.95 -21.51
N SER A 347 3.92 23.87 -20.98
CA SER A 347 3.73 24.05 -19.54
C SER A 347 3.02 22.87 -18.84
N ASN A 348 2.52 21.91 -19.60
CA ASN A 348 1.80 20.74 -19.06
C ASN A 348 2.72 19.51 -19.04
N VAL A 349 3.28 19.22 -17.88
CA VAL A 349 4.16 18.06 -17.63
C VAL A 349 3.43 16.73 -17.90
N SER A 350 2.15 16.64 -17.54
CA SER A 350 1.35 15.41 -17.75
C SER A 350 1.14 15.06 -19.23
N ALA A 351 1.37 16.01 -20.14
CA ALA A 351 1.29 15.77 -21.58
C ALA A 351 2.59 15.20 -22.19
N ALA A 352 3.65 15.03 -21.39
CA ALA A 352 4.91 14.49 -21.88
C ALA A 352 4.75 13.08 -22.44
N THR A 353 5.31 12.84 -23.63
CA THR A 353 5.32 11.53 -24.31
C THR A 353 6.69 10.89 -24.32
N SER A 354 7.69 11.55 -23.77
CA SER A 354 9.06 11.04 -23.62
C SER A 354 9.74 11.62 -22.39
N ALA A 355 10.78 10.96 -21.91
CA ALA A 355 11.67 11.45 -20.86
C ALA A 355 13.04 11.83 -21.43
N ASN A 356 13.79 12.61 -20.68
CA ASN A 356 15.18 12.86 -20.96
C ASN A 356 16.01 11.61 -20.58
N PRO A 357 16.79 11.02 -21.49
CA PRO A 357 17.59 9.83 -21.19
C PRO A 357 18.78 10.12 -20.27
N SER A 358 19.14 11.39 -20.06
CA SER A 358 20.21 11.75 -19.14
C SER A 358 19.74 11.62 -17.68
N GLU A 359 20.48 10.87 -16.89
CA GLU A 359 20.27 10.76 -15.45
C GLU A 359 20.36 12.14 -14.78
N VAL A 360 19.34 12.47 -13.98
CA VAL A 360 19.31 13.71 -13.19
C VAL A 360 20.09 13.54 -11.90
N SER A 361 19.89 12.41 -11.22
CA SER A 361 20.55 12.11 -9.96
C SER A 361 20.64 10.59 -9.74
N ARG A 362 21.79 10.14 -9.26
CA ARG A 362 21.99 8.78 -8.77
C ARG A 362 21.50 8.72 -7.32
N ILE A 363 20.31 8.15 -7.13
CA ILE A 363 19.68 8.05 -5.81
C ILE A 363 20.38 6.98 -4.97
N PHE A 364 20.66 5.82 -5.55
CA PHE A 364 21.26 4.71 -4.83
C PHE A 364 22.13 3.85 -5.76
N THR A 365 23.26 3.37 -5.25
CA THR A 365 24.08 2.37 -5.95
C THR A 365 24.78 1.47 -4.95
N MET A 366 24.67 0.16 -5.15
CA MET A 366 25.29 -0.85 -4.28
C MET A 366 25.74 -2.07 -5.09
N GLY A 367 26.98 -2.50 -4.86
CA GLY A 367 27.50 -3.74 -5.45
C GLY A 367 26.91 -4.98 -4.79
N LEU A 368 26.46 -5.91 -5.62
CA LEU A 368 25.78 -7.13 -5.22
C LEU A 368 26.74 -8.27 -4.90
N PRO A 369 26.56 -9.03 -3.81
CA PRO A 369 27.50 -10.07 -3.42
C PRO A 369 27.45 -11.28 -4.37
N TYR A 370 26.26 -11.61 -4.88
CA TYR A 370 25.97 -12.75 -5.76
C TYR A 370 25.06 -12.34 -6.92
N THR A 371 24.64 -13.31 -7.75
CA THR A 371 23.91 -13.08 -9.00
C THR A 371 22.40 -13.26 -8.88
N ALA A 372 21.84 -13.42 -7.68
CA ALA A 372 20.41 -13.65 -7.44
C ALA A 372 19.86 -12.82 -6.28
N HIS A 373 18.55 -12.86 -6.08
CA HIS A 373 17.77 -12.21 -4.99
C HIS A 373 18.01 -10.71 -4.91
N HIS A 374 17.80 -10.00 -6.00
CA HIS A 374 17.99 -8.55 -6.04
C HIS A 374 16.70 -7.77 -5.76
N ALA A 375 15.51 -8.41 -5.85
CA ALA A 375 14.20 -7.77 -5.77
C ALA A 375 14.12 -6.50 -6.63
N GLY A 376 14.50 -5.35 -6.11
CA GLY A 376 14.72 -4.12 -6.88
C GLY A 376 13.47 -3.28 -7.11
N GLN A 377 12.31 -3.62 -6.54
CA GLN A 377 11.13 -2.76 -6.67
C GLN A 377 11.31 -1.46 -5.89
N ILE A 378 10.83 -0.37 -6.50
CA ILE A 378 10.70 0.94 -5.87
C ILE A 378 9.25 1.44 -5.99
N LEU A 379 8.75 2.11 -4.96
CA LEU A 379 7.44 2.73 -4.96
C LEU A 379 7.37 3.87 -3.94
N PHE A 380 6.49 4.84 -4.18
CA PHE A 380 6.26 5.91 -3.21
C PHE A 380 5.16 5.53 -2.22
N GLY A 381 5.42 5.80 -0.94
CA GLY A 381 4.41 5.68 0.10
C GLY A 381 3.27 6.68 -0.13
N PRO A 382 2.01 6.22 -0.23
CA PRO A 382 0.89 7.09 -0.57
C PRO A 382 0.53 8.11 0.52
N THR A 383 0.95 7.86 1.77
CA THR A 383 0.65 8.74 2.91
C THR A 383 1.81 9.66 3.29
N ASP A 384 3.04 9.26 3.04
CA ASP A 384 4.24 9.96 3.51
C ASP A 384 5.09 10.54 2.38
N GLY A 385 4.90 10.04 1.14
CA GLY A 385 5.58 10.52 -0.05
C GLY A 385 7.06 10.14 -0.14
N TYR A 386 7.56 9.29 0.75
CA TYR A 386 8.93 8.77 0.68
C TYR A 386 9.07 7.61 -0.29
N LEU A 387 10.28 7.44 -0.80
CA LEU A 387 10.60 6.31 -1.69
C LEU A 387 10.91 5.07 -0.86
N TYR A 388 10.16 4.00 -1.06
CA TYR A 388 10.43 2.66 -0.53
C TYR A 388 11.20 1.86 -1.57
N PHE A 389 12.23 1.15 -1.13
CA PHE A 389 13.07 0.33 -1.99
C PHE A 389 13.23 -1.06 -1.37
N MET A 390 12.81 -2.09 -2.10
CA MET A 390 12.87 -3.48 -1.69
C MET A 390 14.17 -4.12 -2.17
N MET A 391 14.87 -4.80 -1.26
CA MET A 391 16.13 -5.45 -1.55
C MET A 391 16.18 -6.84 -0.93
N GLY A 392 16.50 -7.85 -1.74
CA GLY A 392 16.69 -9.22 -1.27
C GLY A 392 18.02 -9.42 -0.53
N ASP A 393 18.24 -10.64 -0.05
CA ASP A 393 19.44 -11.02 0.73
C ASP A 393 20.74 -11.04 -0.09
N GLY A 394 20.64 -10.78 -1.41
CA GLY A 394 21.75 -10.68 -2.33
C GLY A 394 22.15 -12.01 -2.96
N GLY A 395 21.40 -13.08 -2.70
CA GLY A 395 21.59 -14.39 -3.32
C GLY A 395 22.38 -15.39 -2.48
N ASN A 396 22.66 -16.54 -3.11
CA ASN A 396 23.18 -17.75 -2.52
C ASN A 396 22.20 -18.44 -1.54
N LYS A 397 22.26 -19.77 -1.49
CA LYS A 397 21.30 -20.57 -0.71
C LYS A 397 21.44 -20.28 0.79
N GLY A 398 20.34 -19.90 1.43
CA GLY A 398 20.24 -19.75 2.88
C GLY A 398 20.94 -18.52 3.46
N ASP A 399 21.17 -17.46 2.67
CA ASP A 399 21.80 -16.21 3.15
C ASP A 399 23.04 -16.50 4.02
N PRO A 400 24.10 -17.12 3.49
CA PRO A 400 25.17 -17.66 4.31
C PRO A 400 25.90 -16.63 5.18
N PHE A 401 25.90 -15.37 4.77
CA PHE A 401 26.49 -14.27 5.55
C PHE A 401 25.50 -13.58 6.49
N ASN A 402 24.25 -14.09 6.58
CA ASN A 402 23.23 -13.59 7.50
C ASN A 402 22.90 -12.09 7.29
N PHE A 403 22.93 -11.65 6.03
CA PHE A 403 22.69 -10.25 5.68
C PHE A 403 21.29 -9.78 6.10
N SER A 404 20.27 -10.64 5.96
CA SER A 404 18.88 -10.28 6.25
C SER A 404 18.67 -9.91 7.71
N GLN A 405 19.35 -10.55 8.65
CA GLN A 405 19.29 -10.24 10.08
C GLN A 405 20.33 -9.21 10.52
N ASN A 406 21.35 -8.93 9.71
CA ASN A 406 22.37 -7.93 10.01
C ASN A 406 21.84 -6.52 9.74
N LYS A 407 21.62 -5.72 10.79
CA LYS A 407 21.12 -4.35 10.71
C LYS A 407 22.14 -3.35 10.15
N LYS A 408 23.40 -3.73 10.01
CA LYS A 408 24.42 -2.95 9.32
C LYS A 408 24.38 -3.16 7.79
N SER A 409 23.70 -4.19 7.30
CA SER A 409 23.52 -4.51 5.88
C SER A 409 22.21 -3.98 5.35
N LEU A 410 22.18 -3.52 4.09
CA LEU A 410 20.96 -3.17 3.37
C LEU A 410 20.37 -4.33 2.54
N LEU A 411 21.03 -5.50 2.54
CA LEU A 411 20.51 -6.71 1.93
C LEU A 411 19.45 -7.36 2.82
N GLY A 412 18.39 -7.91 2.22
CA GLY A 412 17.24 -8.49 2.92
C GLY A 412 16.41 -7.45 3.67
N LYS A 413 16.22 -6.27 3.07
CA LYS A 413 15.60 -5.09 3.70
C LYS A 413 14.55 -4.44 2.80
N ILE A 414 13.61 -3.78 3.44
CA ILE A 414 12.85 -2.68 2.85
C ILE A 414 13.44 -1.40 3.40
N MET A 415 13.92 -0.54 2.52
CA MET A 415 14.45 0.79 2.83
C MET A 415 13.41 1.87 2.61
N ARG A 416 13.54 3.02 3.30
CA ARG A 416 12.69 4.19 3.12
C ARG A 416 13.54 5.45 3.07
N LEU A 417 13.46 6.18 1.96
CA LEU A 417 14.37 7.24 1.57
C LEU A 417 13.61 8.54 1.27
N ASP A 418 14.16 9.69 1.67
CA ASP A 418 13.67 11.01 1.29
C ASP A 418 14.49 11.52 0.08
N VAL A 419 13.83 11.57 -1.08
CA VAL A 419 14.44 12.02 -2.34
C VAL A 419 14.17 13.50 -2.67
N ASP A 420 13.43 14.20 -1.78
CA ASP A 420 13.08 15.61 -1.96
C ASP A 420 14.02 16.55 -1.20
N ASN A 421 14.44 16.13 0.00
CA ASN A 421 15.27 16.96 0.88
C ASN A 421 16.70 16.42 0.93
N VAL A 422 17.32 16.27 -0.25
CA VAL A 422 18.70 15.75 -0.35
C VAL A 422 19.67 16.68 0.39
N GLN A 423 20.35 16.13 1.39
CA GLN A 423 21.36 16.87 2.14
C GLN A 423 22.69 16.87 1.39
N SER A 424 23.45 17.97 1.52
CA SER A 424 24.81 18.07 0.98
C SER A 424 25.82 17.14 1.69
N GLN A 425 25.49 16.64 2.86
CA GLN A 425 26.32 15.71 3.62
C GLN A 425 25.99 14.25 3.23
N LYS A 426 26.98 13.58 2.67
CA LYS A 426 26.93 12.16 2.32
C LYS A 426 27.20 11.21 3.50
N GLN A 427 27.26 11.75 4.73
CA GLN A 427 27.51 10.98 5.95
C GLN A 427 26.49 11.33 7.03
N ILE A 428 26.01 10.31 7.74
CA ILE A 428 25.20 10.44 8.94
C ILE A 428 25.97 9.72 10.07
N GLY A 429 26.46 10.51 11.03
CA GLY A 429 27.39 9.98 12.01
C GLY A 429 28.67 9.46 11.36
N ASN A 430 29.00 8.19 11.58
CA ASN A 430 30.16 7.51 10.99
C ASN A 430 29.81 6.75 9.68
N GLN A 431 28.56 6.79 9.23
CA GLN A 431 28.08 5.99 8.07
C GLN A 431 28.01 6.83 6.81
N THR A 432 28.53 6.28 5.70
CA THR A 432 28.45 6.88 4.38
C THR A 432 27.19 6.39 3.68
N LEU A 433 26.34 7.31 3.23
CA LEU A 433 25.16 7.00 2.42
C LEU A 433 25.55 6.32 1.10
N TRP A 434 24.60 5.57 0.53
CA TRP A 434 24.78 4.80 -0.71
C TRP A 434 24.42 5.61 -1.96
N GLY A 435 24.08 6.90 -1.81
CA GLY A 435 23.70 7.77 -2.91
C GLY A 435 23.20 9.14 -2.46
N ASN A 436 22.34 9.74 -3.29
CA ASN A 436 21.82 11.10 -3.10
C ASN A 436 20.37 11.07 -2.55
N TYR A 437 20.22 10.93 -1.26
CA TYR A 437 18.95 10.96 -0.53
C TYR A 437 19.18 11.47 0.89
N SER A 438 18.11 11.71 1.62
CA SER A 438 18.13 11.93 3.07
C SER A 438 17.38 10.82 3.78
N ILE A 439 17.60 10.71 5.08
CA ILE A 439 16.91 9.74 5.92
C ILE A 439 15.69 10.39 6.56
N PRO A 440 14.47 9.83 6.36
CA PRO A 440 13.31 10.25 7.12
C PRO A 440 13.55 10.14 8.63
N LYS A 441 13.27 11.22 9.38
CA LYS A 441 13.58 11.32 10.80
C LYS A 441 12.89 10.26 11.66
N ASP A 442 11.81 9.71 11.18
CA ASP A 442 11.00 8.70 11.83
C ASP A 442 11.32 7.28 11.35
N ASN A 443 12.37 7.05 10.55
CA ASN A 443 12.84 5.70 10.28
C ASN A 443 13.22 5.00 11.60
N PRO A 444 12.99 3.67 11.72
CA PRO A 444 13.18 2.93 12.97
C PRO A 444 14.56 3.08 13.60
N PHE A 445 15.58 3.19 12.76
CA PHE A 445 16.99 3.20 13.17
C PHE A 445 17.69 4.53 12.87
N ALA A 446 16.95 5.60 12.56
CA ALA A 446 17.51 6.91 12.19
C ALA A 446 18.36 7.58 13.29
N GLN A 447 18.21 7.17 14.55
CA GLN A 447 18.93 7.70 15.71
C GLN A 447 20.04 6.77 16.21
N ASP A 448 20.24 5.61 15.59
CA ASP A 448 21.25 4.63 15.97
C ASP A 448 22.44 4.73 15.01
N SER A 449 23.58 5.18 15.52
CA SER A 449 24.80 5.36 14.71
C SER A 449 25.45 4.05 14.24
N ASP A 450 25.09 2.92 14.84
CA ASP A 450 25.66 1.60 14.54
C ASP A 450 24.84 0.79 13.56
N LEU A 451 23.64 1.29 13.19
CA LEU A 451 22.71 0.62 12.30
C LEU A 451 22.45 1.45 11.05
N GLN A 452 22.06 0.80 9.95
CA GLN A 452 21.72 1.50 8.70
C GLN A 452 20.41 2.27 8.87
N PRO A 453 20.42 3.60 8.78
CA PRO A 453 19.24 4.45 9.04
C PRO A 453 18.19 4.37 7.93
N GLU A 454 18.53 3.83 6.75
CA GLU A 454 17.63 3.59 5.62
C GLU A 454 16.55 2.54 5.94
N ILE A 455 16.86 1.61 6.85
CA ILE A 455 16.05 0.42 7.08
C ILE A 455 14.66 0.82 7.64
N TRP A 456 13.61 0.39 6.92
CA TRP A 456 12.22 0.42 7.37
C TRP A 456 11.79 -0.90 8.01
N ALA A 457 12.14 -2.03 7.36
CA ALA A 457 11.87 -3.38 7.83
C ALA A 457 12.98 -4.32 7.37
N LEU A 458 13.12 -5.48 8.04
CA LEU A 458 14.22 -6.43 7.80
C LEU A 458 13.77 -7.88 7.87
N GLY A 459 14.68 -8.79 7.53
CA GLY A 459 14.42 -10.22 7.61
C GLY A 459 13.69 -10.78 6.39
N PHE A 460 14.01 -10.26 5.19
CA PHE A 460 13.48 -10.73 3.91
C PHE A 460 14.50 -11.57 3.15
N ARG A 461 13.99 -12.52 2.36
CA ARG A 461 14.81 -13.27 1.43
C ARG A 461 14.89 -12.59 0.07
N ASN A 462 13.75 -12.41 -0.60
CA ASN A 462 13.67 -11.74 -1.91
C ASN A 462 12.28 -11.11 -2.08
N PRO A 463 12.02 -9.94 -1.45
CA PRO A 463 10.72 -9.27 -1.47
C PRO A 463 10.43 -8.73 -2.87
N TRP A 464 9.84 -9.58 -3.73
CA TRP A 464 9.77 -9.39 -5.17
C TRP A 464 8.85 -8.25 -5.58
N ARG A 465 7.54 -8.32 -5.20
CA ARG A 465 6.58 -7.25 -5.47
C ARG A 465 5.76 -6.95 -4.24
N CYS A 466 5.65 -5.66 -3.99
CA CYS A 466 4.89 -5.09 -2.90
C CYS A 466 3.87 -4.09 -3.43
N SER A 467 2.78 -3.87 -2.71
CA SER A 467 1.75 -2.90 -3.05
C SER A 467 1.07 -2.34 -1.82
N PHE A 468 0.72 -1.06 -1.87
CA PHE A 468 -0.18 -0.46 -0.88
C PHE A 468 -1.63 -0.69 -1.30
N ASP A 469 -2.50 -0.96 -0.33
CA ASP A 469 -3.94 -0.95 -0.58
C ASP A 469 -4.38 0.49 -0.86
N SER A 470 -4.96 0.75 -2.03
CA SER A 470 -5.29 2.10 -2.47
C SER A 470 -6.40 2.78 -1.67
N GLU A 471 -7.25 2.02 -0.98
CA GLU A 471 -8.26 2.54 -0.05
C GLU A 471 -7.79 2.57 1.40
N ARG A 472 -6.80 1.72 1.73
CA ARG A 472 -6.21 1.61 3.06
C ARG A 472 -4.70 1.78 2.96
N PRO A 473 -4.21 2.98 2.68
CA PRO A 473 -2.81 3.22 2.29
C PRO A 473 -1.78 2.91 3.39
N SER A 474 -2.21 2.66 4.61
CA SER A 474 -1.36 2.12 5.68
C SER A 474 -1.08 0.61 5.55
N TYR A 475 -1.84 -0.09 4.69
CA TYR A 475 -1.66 -1.52 4.44
C TYR A 475 -0.68 -1.72 3.31
N PHE A 476 0.50 -2.18 3.68
CA PHE A 476 1.60 -2.43 2.77
C PHE A 476 1.86 -3.94 2.71
N TYR A 477 1.41 -4.58 1.64
CA TYR A 477 1.62 -6.01 1.39
C TYR A 477 2.88 -6.20 0.58
N CYS A 478 3.65 -7.23 0.93
CA CYS A 478 4.86 -7.62 0.21
C CYS A 478 4.89 -9.13 0.02
N ALA A 479 5.19 -9.58 -1.18
CA ALA A 479 5.45 -10.99 -1.46
C ALA A 479 6.94 -11.26 -1.34
N ASP A 480 7.33 -12.11 -0.40
CA ASP A 480 8.71 -12.55 -0.20
C ASP A 480 8.88 -13.99 -0.70
N VAL A 481 9.81 -14.18 -1.63
CA VAL A 481 10.07 -15.47 -2.28
C VAL A 481 10.84 -16.38 -1.32
N GLY A 482 10.25 -17.54 -1.04
CA GLY A 482 10.82 -18.56 -0.16
C GLY A 482 12.01 -19.29 -0.75
N GLN A 483 12.65 -20.14 0.07
CA GLN A 483 13.85 -20.91 -0.32
C GLN A 483 13.51 -22.32 -0.78
N ASP A 484 12.96 -23.12 0.11
CA ASP A 484 12.77 -24.55 -0.10
C ASP A 484 11.35 -25.03 0.27
N ALA A 485 10.61 -24.25 1.07
CA ALA A 485 9.40 -24.75 1.74
C ALA A 485 8.17 -23.87 1.58
N TYR A 486 8.29 -22.52 1.65
CA TYR A 486 7.13 -21.67 1.83
C TYR A 486 7.27 -20.30 1.14
N GLU A 487 6.22 -19.90 0.41
CA GLU A 487 6.07 -18.58 -0.20
C GLU A 487 5.21 -17.67 0.68
N GLU A 488 5.60 -16.41 0.86
CA GLU A 488 5.08 -15.52 1.88
C GLU A 488 4.39 -14.27 1.32
N VAL A 489 3.30 -13.87 1.94
CA VAL A 489 2.72 -12.53 1.80
C VAL A 489 2.74 -11.88 3.17
N ASP A 490 3.55 -10.86 3.30
CA ASP A 490 3.76 -10.12 4.53
C ASP A 490 2.96 -8.82 4.56
N LEU A 491 2.46 -8.47 5.74
CA LEU A 491 1.94 -7.13 6.02
C LEU A 491 3.05 -6.31 6.68
N ILE A 492 3.62 -5.36 5.94
CA ILE A 492 4.83 -4.66 6.33
C ILE A 492 4.56 -3.58 7.36
N SER A 493 5.30 -3.63 8.45
CA SER A 493 5.26 -2.68 9.55
C SER A 493 6.62 -2.06 9.85
N LYS A 494 6.60 -0.85 10.39
CA LYS A 494 7.79 -0.10 10.77
C LYS A 494 8.64 -0.86 11.79
N GLY A 495 9.91 -1.10 11.47
CA GLY A 495 10.85 -1.82 12.32
C GLY A 495 10.56 -3.32 12.44
N GLY A 496 9.63 -3.85 11.62
CA GLY A 496 9.29 -5.27 11.59
C GLY A 496 10.45 -6.15 11.15
N ASN A 497 10.53 -7.35 11.73
CA ASN A 497 11.47 -8.40 11.35
C ASN A 497 10.66 -9.61 10.86
N TYR A 498 10.80 -9.98 9.59
CA TYR A 498 10.02 -11.01 8.93
C TYR A 498 10.67 -12.41 8.96
N GLY A 499 11.77 -12.52 9.69
CA GLY A 499 12.29 -13.79 10.17
C GLY A 499 13.38 -14.43 9.32
N TRP A 500 13.48 -14.18 8.02
CA TRP A 500 14.53 -14.74 7.19
C TRP A 500 15.91 -14.32 7.71
N ARG A 501 16.89 -15.17 7.86
CA ARG A 501 16.97 -16.62 7.57
C ARG A 501 16.76 -17.50 8.81
N ALA A 502 16.25 -16.98 9.93
CA ALA A 502 15.94 -17.80 11.10
C ALA A 502 14.64 -18.61 10.88
N TYR A 503 13.75 -18.07 10.07
CA TYR A 503 12.50 -18.71 9.66
C TYR A 503 12.32 -18.63 8.14
N GLU A 504 11.61 -19.60 7.58
CA GLU A 504 11.03 -19.60 6.25
C GLU A 504 9.53 -19.84 6.41
N GLY A 505 8.70 -18.83 6.17
CA GLY A 505 7.31 -18.85 6.60
C GLY A 505 7.16 -19.10 8.09
N PRO A 506 6.26 -20.00 8.50
CA PRO A 506 6.09 -20.36 9.90
C PRO A 506 7.13 -21.39 10.42
N TYR A 507 8.07 -21.82 9.58
CA TYR A 507 8.99 -22.91 9.91
C TYR A 507 10.36 -22.38 10.28
N VAL A 508 11.00 -23.01 11.28
CA VAL A 508 12.40 -22.73 11.61
C VAL A 508 13.28 -23.20 10.45
N TYR A 509 14.14 -22.30 9.95
CA TYR A 509 15.10 -22.61 8.90
C TYR A 509 16.47 -22.95 9.51
N HIS A 510 17.11 -23.97 8.97
CA HIS A 510 18.42 -24.43 9.40
C HIS A 510 19.41 -24.32 8.24
N PRO A 511 20.14 -23.20 8.11
CA PRO A 511 21.11 -23.03 7.05
C PRO A 511 22.25 -24.03 7.17
N GLU A 512 22.63 -24.64 6.06
CA GLU A 512 23.68 -25.65 6.00
C GLU A 512 25.08 -25.03 6.16
N TRP A 513 25.27 -23.80 5.70
CA TRP A 513 26.53 -23.08 5.71
C TRP A 513 26.36 -21.67 6.29
N THR A 514 27.18 -21.30 7.28
CA THR A 514 26.98 -20.11 8.11
C THR A 514 28.26 -19.35 8.42
N PRO A 515 29.05 -18.90 7.40
CA PRO A 515 30.27 -18.13 7.65
C PRO A 515 29.99 -16.77 8.32
N GLY A 516 28.83 -16.19 8.14
CA GLY A 516 28.36 -14.95 8.79
C GLY A 516 27.70 -15.17 10.16
N GLY A 517 27.80 -16.39 10.72
CA GLY A 517 27.15 -16.74 12.00
C GLY A 517 25.64 -16.99 11.85
N ASN A 518 24.99 -17.24 12.97
CA ASN A 518 23.55 -17.47 13.06
C ASN A 518 22.89 -16.48 13.99
N THR A 519 21.65 -16.13 13.70
CA THR A 519 20.79 -15.35 14.59
C THR A 519 20.02 -16.30 15.50
N SER A 520 20.05 -16.06 16.80
CA SER A 520 19.29 -16.86 17.76
C SER A 520 17.79 -16.57 17.58
N LEU A 521 16.97 -17.62 17.56
CA LEU A 521 15.50 -17.49 17.49
C LEU A 521 14.95 -16.63 18.65
N SER A 522 15.56 -16.71 19.82
CA SER A 522 15.17 -15.93 21.00
C SER A 522 15.58 -14.45 20.93
N SER A 523 16.46 -14.07 19.97
CA SER A 523 16.93 -12.69 19.82
C SER A 523 16.10 -11.87 18.82
N ILE A 524 15.17 -12.50 18.10
CA ILE A 524 14.29 -11.85 17.15
C ILE A 524 12.83 -11.98 17.58
N ASN A 525 12.06 -10.94 17.30
CA ASN A 525 10.62 -10.97 17.45
C ASN A 525 10.03 -11.04 16.03
N ALA A 526 10.02 -12.25 15.45
CA ALA A 526 9.61 -12.46 14.07
C ALA A 526 8.12 -12.18 13.89
N ILE A 527 7.79 -11.44 12.83
CA ILE A 527 6.44 -11.29 12.32
C ILE A 527 6.26 -12.35 11.24
N PHE A 528 5.31 -13.25 11.45
CA PHE A 528 5.02 -14.30 10.50
C PHE A 528 4.11 -13.80 9.37
N PRO A 529 4.15 -14.45 8.19
CA PRO A 529 3.37 -14.01 7.04
C PRO A 529 1.86 -13.99 7.33
N ALA A 530 1.19 -12.97 6.79
CA ALA A 530 -0.26 -12.86 6.87
C ALA A 530 -0.96 -13.94 6.03
N MET A 531 -0.35 -14.30 4.91
CA MET A 531 -0.80 -15.35 3.96
C MET A 531 0.41 -16.03 3.35
N GLY A 532 0.19 -17.14 2.69
CA GLY A 532 1.25 -17.86 1.99
C GLY A 532 0.82 -19.25 1.56
N TYR A 533 1.76 -20.01 1.02
CA TYR A 533 1.54 -21.38 0.59
C TYR A 533 2.84 -22.17 0.56
N SER A 534 2.73 -23.48 0.80
CA SER A 534 3.86 -24.39 0.68
C SER A 534 4.23 -24.63 -0.78
N HIS A 535 5.51 -24.79 -1.10
CA HIS A 535 6.00 -25.17 -2.43
C HIS A 535 5.30 -26.41 -2.98
N SER A 536 4.97 -27.37 -2.11
CA SER A 536 4.29 -28.61 -2.48
C SER A 536 2.88 -28.40 -3.03
N THR A 537 2.25 -27.24 -2.83
CA THR A 537 0.91 -26.91 -3.34
C THR A 537 0.90 -26.32 -4.74
N VAL A 538 2.07 -25.90 -5.25
CA VAL A 538 2.23 -25.26 -6.56
C VAL A 538 2.41 -26.31 -7.67
N ASN A 539 3.20 -26.12 -8.58
CA ASN A 539 3.37 -27.00 -9.73
C ASN A 539 4.32 -28.18 -9.44
N LYS A 540 3.76 -29.32 -9.08
CA LYS A 540 4.52 -30.55 -8.79
C LYS A 540 5.40 -31.02 -9.97
N ASN A 541 5.04 -30.67 -11.20
CA ASN A 541 5.78 -31.10 -12.40
C ASN A 541 7.08 -30.29 -12.60
N VAL A 542 7.10 -29.05 -12.15
CA VAL A 542 8.28 -28.17 -12.24
C VAL A 542 9.11 -28.24 -10.96
N GLY A 543 8.47 -28.61 -9.82
CA GLY A 543 9.16 -28.76 -8.52
C GLY A 543 9.58 -27.44 -7.88
N SER A 544 9.22 -26.30 -8.47
CA SER A 544 9.57 -24.97 -7.98
C SER A 544 8.32 -24.14 -7.67
N ALA A 545 8.47 -23.20 -6.74
CA ALA A 545 7.52 -22.14 -6.45
C ALA A 545 8.28 -20.80 -6.39
N SER A 546 7.60 -19.72 -6.74
CA SER A 546 8.13 -18.37 -6.66
C SER A 546 6.97 -17.39 -6.69
N ILE A 547 6.63 -16.84 -5.57
CA ILE A 547 5.55 -15.86 -5.45
C ILE A 547 5.90 -14.58 -6.21
N THR A 548 4.93 -14.03 -6.91
CA THR A 548 5.12 -12.83 -7.74
C THR A 548 4.42 -11.59 -7.22
N GLY A 549 3.77 -11.68 -6.07
CA GLY A 549 3.04 -10.56 -5.47
C GLY A 549 1.66 -10.33 -6.06
N GLY A 550 1.12 -9.14 -5.83
CA GLY A 550 -0.22 -8.80 -6.25
C GLY A 550 -0.72 -7.47 -5.72
N TYR A 551 -2.04 -7.29 -5.77
CA TYR A 551 -2.75 -6.09 -5.34
C TYR A 551 -4.02 -6.42 -4.57
N VAL A 552 -4.40 -5.56 -3.63
CA VAL A 552 -5.78 -5.57 -3.13
C VAL A 552 -6.68 -5.01 -4.23
N TYR A 553 -7.62 -5.83 -4.71
CA TYR A 553 -8.50 -5.42 -5.78
C TYR A 553 -9.50 -4.36 -5.29
N ARG A 554 -9.47 -3.18 -5.91
CA ARG A 554 -10.34 -2.05 -5.61
C ARG A 554 -11.13 -1.56 -6.82
N GLY A 555 -11.01 -2.27 -7.94
CA GLY A 555 -11.82 -2.04 -9.14
C GLY A 555 -13.29 -2.41 -8.93
N SER A 556 -14.17 -1.80 -9.71
CA SER A 556 -15.60 -2.08 -9.69
C SER A 556 -16.02 -3.18 -10.69
N THR A 557 -15.07 -3.67 -11.50
CA THR A 557 -15.36 -4.60 -12.61
C THR A 557 -15.73 -6.00 -12.11
N ASP A 558 -15.02 -6.50 -11.07
CA ASP A 558 -15.37 -7.74 -10.40
C ASP A 558 -15.68 -7.49 -8.91
N PRO A 559 -16.96 -7.34 -8.55
CA PRO A 559 -17.34 -7.03 -7.19
C PRO A 559 -17.13 -8.19 -6.19
N CYS A 560 -16.91 -9.42 -6.66
CA CYS A 560 -16.58 -10.56 -5.79
C CYS A 560 -15.09 -10.60 -5.42
N LEU A 561 -14.24 -9.92 -6.18
CA LEU A 561 -12.83 -9.75 -5.84
C LEU A 561 -12.57 -8.51 -4.96
N TYR A 562 -13.53 -7.60 -4.85
CA TYR A 562 -13.34 -6.35 -4.13
C TYR A 562 -12.90 -6.57 -2.68
N GLY A 563 -11.83 -5.87 -2.27
CA GLY A 563 -11.22 -5.97 -0.95
C GLY A 563 -10.32 -7.19 -0.75
N ARG A 564 -10.13 -8.04 -1.75
CA ARG A 564 -9.26 -9.22 -1.67
C ARG A 564 -7.90 -8.93 -2.25
N TYR A 565 -6.86 -9.43 -1.59
CA TYR A 565 -5.50 -9.42 -2.14
C TYR A 565 -5.38 -10.54 -3.17
N ILE A 566 -5.21 -10.19 -4.44
CA ILE A 566 -5.01 -11.13 -5.54
C ILE A 566 -3.51 -11.27 -5.75
N TYR A 567 -2.99 -12.49 -5.72
CA TYR A 567 -1.59 -12.77 -5.95
C TYR A 567 -1.38 -14.09 -6.68
N ALA A 568 -0.20 -14.29 -7.21
CA ALA A 568 0.12 -15.47 -8.02
C ALA A 568 1.54 -15.95 -7.75
N ASP A 569 1.84 -17.07 -8.38
CA ASP A 569 3.16 -17.68 -8.45
C ASP A 569 3.63 -17.70 -9.90
N LEU A 570 4.93 -17.63 -10.12
CA LEU A 570 5.57 -17.67 -11.44
C LEU A 570 5.13 -18.89 -12.27
N TYR A 571 4.93 -20.04 -11.61
CA TYR A 571 4.65 -21.35 -12.22
C TYR A 571 3.20 -21.81 -12.05
N ALA A 572 2.39 -21.14 -11.24
CA ALA A 572 1.06 -21.64 -10.90
C ALA A 572 0.04 -21.44 -12.03
N SER A 573 -0.85 -22.43 -12.18
CA SER A 573 -1.98 -22.40 -13.12
C SER A 573 -3.26 -21.81 -12.52
N ALA A 574 -3.18 -21.23 -11.32
CA ALA A 574 -4.27 -20.55 -10.61
C ALA A 574 -3.69 -19.34 -9.86
N MET A 575 -4.56 -18.53 -9.30
CA MET A 575 -4.21 -17.39 -8.45
C MET A 575 -4.74 -17.61 -7.06
N TRP A 576 -4.19 -16.91 -6.09
CA TRP A 576 -4.76 -16.88 -4.75
C TRP A 576 -5.55 -15.60 -4.56
N THR A 577 -6.64 -15.69 -3.82
CA THR A 577 -7.39 -14.55 -3.33
C THR A 577 -7.40 -14.60 -1.81
N GLY A 578 -6.73 -13.63 -1.21
CA GLY A 578 -6.60 -13.49 0.23
C GLY A 578 -7.60 -12.50 0.81
N SER A 579 -8.17 -12.81 1.94
CA SER A 579 -9.04 -11.90 2.68
C SER A 579 -8.91 -12.12 4.17
N GLU A 580 -9.18 -11.07 4.91
CA GLU A 580 -9.29 -11.13 6.36
C GLU A 580 -10.58 -11.83 6.77
N THR A 581 -10.52 -12.82 7.68
CA THR A 581 -11.68 -13.58 8.11
C THR A 581 -11.63 -13.85 9.62
N PRO A 582 -12.60 -13.34 10.39
CA PRO A 582 -13.55 -12.29 9.99
C PRO A 582 -12.87 -10.97 9.64
N PRO A 583 -13.55 -10.07 8.93
CA PRO A 583 -12.98 -8.75 8.65
C PRO A 583 -12.50 -8.05 9.91
N SER A 584 -11.38 -7.34 9.83
CA SER A 584 -10.74 -6.61 10.95
C SER A 584 -10.23 -7.49 12.11
N SER A 585 -10.06 -8.78 11.89
CA SER A 585 -9.53 -9.71 12.91
C SER A 585 -8.00 -9.81 12.93
N GLY A 586 -7.34 -9.39 11.87
CA GLY A 586 -5.91 -9.70 11.63
C GLY A 586 -5.68 -11.13 11.14
N ASN A 587 -6.75 -11.96 11.03
CA ASN A 587 -6.65 -13.33 10.58
C ASN A 587 -6.94 -13.39 9.08
N TYR A 588 -5.92 -13.65 8.30
CA TYR A 588 -6.02 -13.78 6.86
C TYR A 588 -6.30 -15.23 6.47
N THR A 589 -7.19 -15.39 5.50
CA THR A 589 -7.42 -16.66 4.81
C THR A 589 -7.14 -16.48 3.34
N SER A 590 -6.51 -17.47 2.74
CA SER A 590 -6.17 -17.48 1.32
C SER A 590 -6.81 -18.67 0.64
N THR A 591 -7.40 -18.43 -0.53
CA THR A 591 -8.06 -19.46 -1.33
C THR A 591 -7.42 -19.51 -2.70
N LEU A 592 -7.02 -20.72 -3.12
CA LEU A 592 -6.57 -20.95 -4.48
C LEU A 592 -7.80 -20.83 -5.41
N THR A 593 -7.75 -19.83 -6.31
CA THR A 593 -8.87 -19.43 -7.16
C THR A 593 -8.49 -19.69 -8.62
N PRO A 594 -9.27 -20.51 -9.35
CA PRO A 594 -9.01 -20.76 -10.76
C PRO A 594 -9.20 -19.48 -11.57
N PHE A 595 -8.54 -19.39 -12.71
CA PHE A 595 -8.81 -18.33 -13.67
C PHE A 595 -9.26 -18.93 -15.02
N SER A 596 -10.02 -18.15 -15.76
CA SER A 596 -10.46 -18.48 -17.12
C SER A 596 -10.41 -17.24 -18.00
N TYR A 597 -10.54 -17.44 -19.30
CA TYR A 597 -10.51 -16.37 -20.28
C TYR A 597 -11.88 -16.02 -20.79
N SER A 598 -12.13 -14.73 -20.90
CA SER A 598 -13.31 -14.20 -21.60
C SER A 598 -13.31 -14.66 -23.04
N LYS A 599 -14.47 -15.15 -23.50
CA LYS A 599 -14.68 -15.48 -24.91
C LYS A 599 -14.60 -14.26 -25.84
N ASN A 600 -14.75 -13.06 -25.26
CA ASN A 600 -14.66 -11.78 -25.96
C ASN A 600 -13.29 -11.12 -25.84
N SER A 601 -12.27 -11.89 -25.41
CA SER A 601 -10.90 -11.37 -25.31
C SER A 601 -10.41 -10.83 -26.65
N PRO A 602 -9.95 -9.57 -26.73
CA PRO A 602 -9.53 -8.95 -28.01
C PRO A 602 -8.35 -9.69 -28.66
N ILE A 603 -7.47 -10.25 -27.83
CA ILE A 603 -6.43 -11.15 -28.31
C ILE A 603 -6.81 -12.57 -27.85
N PRO A 604 -6.85 -13.55 -28.77
CA PRO A 604 -7.21 -14.92 -28.42
C PRO A 604 -6.31 -15.49 -27.31
N CYS A 605 -6.93 -16.12 -26.34
CA CYS A 605 -6.24 -16.83 -25.27
C CYS A 605 -6.18 -18.32 -25.60
N GLU A 606 -5.02 -18.94 -25.42
CA GLU A 606 -4.90 -20.37 -25.54
C GLU A 606 -5.65 -21.04 -24.37
N SER A 607 -6.47 -22.03 -24.68
CA SER A 607 -7.07 -22.86 -23.64
C SER A 607 -5.99 -23.44 -22.72
N ALA A 608 -6.29 -23.55 -21.43
CA ALA A 608 -5.40 -24.23 -20.51
C ALA A 608 -4.93 -25.53 -21.13
N GLY A 609 -3.63 -25.71 -21.26
CA GLY A 609 -3.05 -26.99 -21.70
C GLY A 609 -3.64 -28.09 -20.84
N GLY A 610 -3.97 -29.24 -21.44
CA GLY A 610 -4.59 -30.35 -20.70
C GLY A 610 -3.81 -30.73 -19.44
N ALA A 611 -4.40 -31.49 -18.55
CA ALA A 611 -3.77 -31.97 -17.33
C ALA A 611 -2.39 -32.56 -17.63
N GLY A 612 -1.33 -31.85 -17.18
CA GLY A 612 0.06 -32.20 -17.48
C GLY A 612 0.88 -31.13 -18.21
N ALA A 613 0.29 -29.96 -18.54
CA ALA A 613 1.07 -28.83 -19.08
C ALA A 613 2.10 -28.36 -18.03
N ALA A 614 3.35 -28.21 -18.45
CA ALA A 614 4.45 -27.81 -17.57
C ALA A 614 4.36 -26.36 -17.10
N LEU A 615 3.61 -25.50 -17.84
CA LEU A 615 3.47 -24.07 -17.55
C LEU A 615 2.00 -23.63 -17.56
N PRO A 616 1.67 -22.54 -16.84
CA PRO A 616 0.37 -21.92 -16.93
C PRO A 616 0.01 -21.50 -18.36
N SER A 617 -1.27 -21.44 -18.68
CA SER A 617 -1.74 -20.98 -20.00
C SER A 617 -1.31 -19.52 -20.30
N LEU A 618 -1.14 -18.68 -19.28
CA LEU A 618 -0.56 -17.33 -19.36
C LEU A 618 0.96 -17.34 -19.66
N GLY A 619 1.64 -18.47 -19.55
CA GLY A 619 3.08 -18.55 -19.41
C GLY A 619 3.55 -18.24 -17.99
N TYR A 620 4.78 -17.81 -17.83
CA TYR A 620 5.30 -17.35 -16.54
C TYR A 620 4.61 -16.05 -16.14
N ILE A 621 4.10 -15.99 -14.93
CA ILE A 621 3.53 -14.75 -14.36
C ILE A 621 4.68 -14.01 -13.66
N PHE A 622 5.05 -12.84 -14.14
CA PHE A 622 6.20 -12.09 -13.61
C PHE A 622 5.80 -11.06 -12.55
N SER A 623 4.62 -10.44 -12.72
CA SER A 623 4.22 -9.31 -11.91
C SER A 623 2.74 -8.99 -12.13
N PHE A 624 2.29 -7.96 -11.42
CA PHE A 624 0.97 -7.36 -11.56
C PHE A 624 1.07 -5.86 -11.82
N GLY A 625 -0.01 -5.27 -12.27
CA GLY A 625 -0.18 -3.83 -12.39
C GLY A 625 -1.59 -3.41 -11.99
N GLU A 626 -1.75 -2.14 -11.74
CA GLU A 626 -3.03 -1.50 -11.46
C GLU A 626 -3.16 -0.25 -12.32
N ASP A 627 -4.37 0.07 -12.81
CA ASP A 627 -4.65 1.33 -13.48
C ASP A 627 -5.33 2.35 -12.54
N ASN A 628 -5.65 3.53 -13.06
CA ASN A 628 -6.32 4.57 -12.28
C ASN A 628 -7.79 4.24 -11.92
N ARG A 629 -8.39 3.21 -12.52
CA ARG A 629 -9.71 2.67 -12.18
C ARG A 629 -9.62 1.57 -11.13
N LYS A 630 -8.41 1.23 -10.69
CA LYS A 630 -8.13 0.16 -9.74
C LYS A 630 -8.42 -1.23 -10.30
N ASP A 631 -8.53 -1.36 -11.62
CA ASP A 631 -8.51 -2.66 -12.28
C ASP A 631 -7.11 -3.26 -12.20
N VAL A 632 -7.04 -4.57 -11.95
CA VAL A 632 -5.79 -5.30 -11.79
C VAL A 632 -5.43 -6.01 -13.09
N PHE A 633 -4.14 -5.97 -13.41
CA PHE A 633 -3.55 -6.58 -14.59
C PHE A 633 -2.51 -7.62 -14.18
N VAL A 634 -2.45 -8.71 -14.93
CA VAL A 634 -1.43 -9.75 -14.80
C VAL A 634 -0.43 -9.58 -15.93
N LEU A 635 0.84 -9.44 -15.57
CA LEU A 635 1.95 -9.32 -16.52
C LEU A 635 2.66 -10.66 -16.63
N ALA A 636 2.51 -11.29 -17.79
CA ALA A 636 3.01 -12.64 -18.02
C ALA A 636 3.86 -12.73 -19.28
N SER A 637 4.59 -13.83 -19.44
CA SER A 637 5.47 -14.04 -20.61
C SER A 637 4.71 -14.07 -21.94
N LYS A 638 3.42 -14.39 -21.92
CA LYS A 638 2.57 -14.41 -23.13
C LYS A 638 1.79 -13.12 -23.34
N GLY A 639 1.84 -12.13 -22.44
CA GLY A 639 1.16 -10.85 -22.64
C GLY A 639 0.65 -10.19 -21.38
N VAL A 640 -0.19 -9.18 -21.58
CA VAL A 640 -0.87 -8.41 -20.54
C VAL A 640 -2.33 -8.83 -20.48
N TYR A 641 -2.76 -9.26 -19.29
CA TYR A 641 -4.11 -9.73 -19.04
C TYR A 641 -4.79 -8.82 -18.02
N ARG A 642 -6.04 -8.45 -18.27
CA ARG A 642 -6.86 -7.61 -17.40
C ARG A 642 -7.94 -8.44 -16.72
N VAL A 643 -8.21 -8.20 -15.46
CA VAL A 643 -9.39 -8.73 -14.75
C VAL A 643 -10.64 -8.11 -15.33
N VAL A 644 -11.61 -8.94 -15.70
CA VAL A 644 -12.90 -8.53 -16.28
C VAL A 644 -14.06 -9.18 -15.53
N ARG A 645 -15.29 -8.79 -15.86
CA ARG A 645 -16.51 -9.29 -15.21
C ARG A 645 -16.56 -10.80 -15.16
N PRO A 646 -16.86 -11.42 -13.99
CA PRO A 646 -16.88 -12.87 -13.84
C PRO A 646 -17.87 -13.58 -14.77
N SER A 647 -19.00 -12.95 -15.09
CA SER A 647 -20.00 -13.47 -16.04
C SER A 647 -19.47 -13.73 -17.44
N LEU A 648 -18.43 -13.00 -17.89
CA LEU A 648 -17.79 -13.21 -19.19
C LEU A 648 -17.04 -14.54 -19.30
N CYS A 649 -16.72 -15.16 -18.16
CA CYS A 649 -16.12 -16.49 -18.04
C CYS A 649 -17.12 -17.56 -17.55
N GLY A 650 -18.38 -17.20 -17.37
CA GLY A 650 -19.40 -18.11 -16.83
C GLY A 650 -19.32 -18.28 -15.30
N TYR A 651 -18.57 -17.45 -14.62
CA TYR A 651 -18.57 -17.42 -13.15
C TYR A 651 -19.77 -16.61 -12.63
N THR A 652 -20.33 -17.04 -11.50
CA THR A 652 -21.42 -16.32 -10.84
C THR A 652 -20.89 -15.45 -9.72
N CYS A 653 -21.27 -14.20 -9.73
CA CYS A 653 -21.01 -13.24 -8.64
C CYS A 653 -22.34 -12.59 -8.26
N ALA A 654 -22.79 -12.82 -7.03
CA ALA A 654 -24.10 -12.32 -6.56
C ALA A 654 -24.19 -10.78 -6.54
N SER A 655 -23.05 -10.10 -6.45
CA SER A 655 -22.95 -8.64 -6.44
C SER A 655 -22.78 -8.03 -7.84
N GLU A 656 -22.65 -8.85 -8.89
CA GLU A 656 -22.52 -8.36 -10.27
C GLU A 656 -23.85 -7.81 -10.77
N THR A 657 -23.87 -6.53 -11.13
CA THR A 657 -25.03 -5.93 -11.79
C THR A 657 -25.15 -6.43 -13.23
N PRO A 658 -26.34 -6.88 -13.68
CA PRO A 658 -26.53 -7.28 -15.07
C PRO A 658 -26.11 -6.15 -16.03
N ALA A 659 -25.42 -6.50 -17.11
CA ALA A 659 -25.11 -5.53 -18.18
C ALA A 659 -26.45 -5.05 -18.79
N THR A 660 -26.87 -3.83 -18.48
CA THR A 660 -27.98 -3.18 -19.19
C THR A 660 -27.51 -2.90 -20.61
N GLY A 661 -28.06 -3.64 -21.55
CA GLY A 661 -27.83 -3.38 -22.96
C GLY A 661 -28.25 -1.95 -23.35
N ASN A 662 -27.35 -1.23 -24.02
CA ASN A 662 -27.51 0.12 -24.55
C ASN A 662 -27.89 1.22 -23.55
N GLY A 663 -26.87 1.83 -22.96
CA GLY A 663 -27.01 3.09 -22.23
C GLY A 663 -25.65 3.76 -22.10
N THR A 664 -25.52 4.94 -22.61
CA THR A 664 -24.41 5.86 -22.40
C THR A 664 -24.05 5.90 -20.91
N SER A 665 -22.92 5.33 -20.55
CA SER A 665 -22.39 5.39 -19.20
C SER A 665 -21.98 6.82 -18.86
N THR A 666 -22.71 7.45 -17.96
CA THR A 666 -22.16 8.59 -17.23
C THR A 666 -21.04 8.07 -16.33
N PRO A 667 -19.85 8.66 -16.35
CA PRO A 667 -18.78 8.26 -15.45
C PRO A 667 -19.21 8.49 -14.00
N PRO A 668 -18.81 7.61 -13.05
CA PRO A 668 -19.02 7.86 -11.62
C PRO A 668 -18.33 9.16 -11.23
N PRO A 669 -18.86 9.91 -10.25
CA PRO A 669 -18.24 11.14 -9.78
C PRO A 669 -16.84 10.81 -9.26
N GLY A 670 -15.83 11.43 -9.86
CA GLY A 670 -14.45 11.33 -9.43
C GLY A 670 -14.27 11.83 -7.99
N PRO A 671 -13.22 11.42 -7.31
CA PRO A 671 -12.94 11.90 -5.95
C PRO A 671 -12.85 13.43 -5.96
N PRO A 672 -13.29 14.11 -4.90
CA PRO A 672 -13.25 15.56 -4.85
C PRO A 672 -11.79 16.01 -4.90
N SER A 673 -11.41 16.65 -6.00
CA SER A 673 -10.13 17.33 -6.13
C SER A 673 -10.08 18.47 -5.12
N SER A 674 -9.15 18.42 -4.19
CA SER A 674 -8.77 19.55 -3.36
C SER A 674 -8.12 20.63 -4.24
N LEU A 675 -8.92 21.51 -4.82
CA LEU A 675 -8.45 22.71 -5.47
C LEU A 675 -8.73 23.90 -4.55
N ALA A 676 -7.64 24.55 -4.19
CA ALA A 676 -7.63 25.84 -3.55
C ALA A 676 -8.60 26.80 -4.23
N SER A 677 -9.44 27.43 -3.42
CA SER A 677 -10.34 28.49 -3.82
C SER A 677 -9.57 29.66 -4.45
N VAL A 678 -9.67 29.78 -5.76
CA VAL A 678 -9.49 31.06 -6.44
C VAL A 678 -10.90 31.58 -6.77
N THR A 679 -11.27 32.63 -6.08
CA THR A 679 -12.48 33.42 -6.27
C THR A 679 -12.76 33.67 -7.75
N ARG A 680 -13.82 33.09 -8.29
CA ARG A 680 -14.55 33.60 -9.45
C ARG A 680 -15.98 33.92 -9.03
N VAL A 681 -16.15 35.08 -8.46
CA VAL A 681 -17.42 35.81 -8.48
C VAL A 681 -17.66 36.20 -9.93
N GLY A 682 -18.66 35.67 -10.58
CA GLY A 682 -19.01 36.19 -11.89
C GLY A 682 -19.78 35.30 -12.87
N LYS A 683 -20.43 34.19 -12.48
CA LYS A 683 -21.33 33.47 -13.41
C LYS A 683 -22.63 32.90 -12.83
N SER A 684 -22.90 33.03 -11.55
CA SER A 684 -24.14 32.53 -10.95
C SER A 684 -25.37 33.51 -11.07
N MET A 685 -25.15 34.74 -11.57
CA MET A 685 -26.26 35.70 -11.79
C MET A 685 -26.95 35.55 -13.17
N ALA A 686 -26.34 34.88 -14.13
CA ALA A 686 -26.95 34.75 -15.47
C ALA A 686 -27.97 33.60 -15.57
N VAL A 687 -27.86 32.56 -14.73
CA VAL A 687 -28.81 31.42 -14.78
C VAL A 687 -30.06 31.68 -13.97
N ALA A 688 -29.97 32.47 -12.91
CA ALA A 688 -31.18 32.88 -12.12
C ALA A 688 -32.07 33.88 -12.86
N LEU A 689 -31.52 34.70 -13.79
CA LEU A 689 -32.29 35.63 -14.59
C LEU A 689 -33.03 34.96 -15.75
N ALA A 690 -32.52 33.83 -16.28
CA ALA A 690 -33.19 33.10 -17.35
C ALA A 690 -34.43 32.33 -16.88
N CYS A 691 -34.47 31.88 -15.61
CA CYS A 691 -35.65 31.20 -15.07
C CYS A 691 -36.79 32.16 -14.68
N VAL A 692 -36.50 33.43 -14.34
CA VAL A 692 -37.52 34.43 -14.01
C VAL A 692 -38.19 34.99 -15.28
N VAL A 693 -37.48 35.07 -16.38
CA VAL A 693 -38.07 35.58 -17.65
C VAL A 693 -38.99 34.54 -18.33
N VAL A 694 -38.77 33.25 -18.11
CA VAL A 694 -39.68 32.21 -18.66
C VAL A 694 -40.96 32.09 -17.84
N TYR A 695 -40.99 32.48 -16.57
CA TYR A 695 -42.20 32.45 -15.75
C TYR A 695 -43.10 33.69 -15.95
N ALA A 696 -42.54 34.77 -16.48
CA ALA A 696 -43.30 36.02 -16.73
C ALA A 696 -43.94 36.07 -18.15
N LEU A 697 -43.73 35.06 -19.01
CA LEU A 697 -44.36 34.97 -20.34
C LEU A 697 -45.46 33.89 -20.45
N TYR A 698 -45.82 33.25 -19.31
CA TYR A 698 -46.89 32.22 -19.27
C TYR A 698 -47.98 32.49 -18.26
N PHE A 699 -48.15 33.74 -17.79
CA PHE A 699 -49.36 34.21 -17.11
C PHE A 699 -49.75 35.58 -17.62
#